data_20658a540c04fa0cc010bdd4ca1a790c
#
_entry.id   20658a540c04fa0cc010bdd4ca1a790c
#
_cell.length_a   1.000
_cell.length_b   1.000
_cell.length_c   1.000
_cell.angle_alpha   90.00
_cell.angle_beta   90.00
_cell.angle_gamma   90.00
#
_symmetry.space_group_name_H-M   'P 1'
#
loop_
_entity.id
_entity.type
_entity.pdbx_description
1 polymer ?
#
loop_
_entity_poly.entity_id
_entity_poly.type
_entity_poly.pdbx_seq_one_letter_code
_entity_poly.pdbx_strand_id
1 'polypeptide(L)'
;MSTPVPQPTDCMHMKSVQHIALGAAMLLGAAIAAVSCGQKWQEEPSTGYNIITQKGGQTLGYSPNSGVQILTKGGYAFKDLNRNGKLDVYEDWRKDPQTRAKDLASQLSIDEIAGLMLYSGHQAVPDENITDAQKKFLSEDNLRAVLVTRVGSPEIAAKWNNNVQAFVEGVNHGIPANNSSDPRHGAVATAEFDAGNGGTISMWPSSLGMAATFDPAVVEQFGEIASKEYRALGIATALSPQIDLATEPRWSRFSGTFGEDPDLDVDMARAYVDGFQTSEGDVEIKDGWGYESVNAMIKHWPSGGPEEGGRDGHYSYGKYAVYPGDNLATQIRPFVEGAFQLKGKTGMASAVMPYYTISYNQDPSGEQNGNSYSKYIITDLLREKYGFDGVVCTDWNITKDYFHVEGFEGKCWGNETLTEAERHYKVIQAGVDQFGGNNEKGPVIEAYNMWVKDFGEESARARFEKSAERLLMNSFRTGLFENPYLNVENTVKVVGNPDFMKAGYEAQLKSIIMLKNHSNVLPRQGRAKVYIPQYYEAPRGAMFGGAAQQGRWVDPVAGSMVGKYFDQVTNPKDADFAIVFINAPASGSGYDVADREKGGNGYVPISLQYEDYTATYARETSIAGGDPYEDFTNRTYKGKTVKTSNKSHMDLVRNTRKAMGNKPVITVVNISKPMVMSEIEGYTDAILLSFGVQNQAILDIISGAVEPSGLLPMQMPSSMKTVEEQFEDVPRDMDCYKDADGNVYDFAFGMNWKGVINDSRVEKYK
;
A
#
# COMPACT_ATOMS: atom_id res chain seq x y z
N MET A 1 26.42 -73.24 0.65
CA MET A 1 27.43 -73.83 1.53
C MET A 1 27.71 -72.78 2.57
N SER A 2 26.98 -72.89 3.61
CA SER A 2 27.29 -73.29 4.99
C SER A 2 28.18 -72.34 5.74
N THR A 3 27.52 -71.58 6.60
CA THR A 3 27.86 -71.17 7.96
C THR A 3 29.04 -71.85 8.66
N PRO A 4 29.63 -71.42 9.81
CA PRO A 4 28.94 -70.90 10.98
C PRO A 4 29.66 -69.79 11.79
N VAL A 5 28.87 -69.14 12.69
CA VAL A 5 29.23 -68.49 13.95
C VAL A 5 29.92 -69.40 14.93
N PRO A 6 30.82 -68.95 15.86
CA PRO A 6 30.46 -68.93 17.25
C PRO A 6 30.82 -67.70 18.08
N GLN A 7 30.01 -67.49 19.12
CA GLN A 7 30.25 -66.78 20.39
C GLN A 7 30.85 -67.73 21.43
N PRO A 8 31.11 -67.34 22.72
CA PRO A 8 31.74 -66.19 23.35
C PRO A 8 32.90 -66.58 24.32
N THR A 9 33.62 -65.67 24.96
CA THR A 9 34.02 -65.74 26.37
C THR A 9 34.84 -64.56 26.85
N ASP A 10 34.36 -63.96 27.89
CA ASP A 10 34.95 -63.52 29.17
C ASP A 10 36.17 -62.60 29.26
N CYS A 11 35.86 -61.43 29.83
CA CYS A 11 36.38 -60.85 31.11
C CYS A 11 37.88 -60.65 31.32
N MET A 12 38.31 -59.42 31.43
CA MET A 12 39.02 -58.81 32.57
C MET A 12 39.97 -57.68 32.18
N HIS A 13 39.75 -56.58 32.88
CA HIS A 13 40.73 -55.53 33.26
C HIS A 13 41.31 -54.60 32.15
N MET A 14 40.87 -53.32 32.14
CA MET A 14 41.75 -52.32 32.72
C MET A 14 40.99 -50.99 32.95
N LYS A 15 41.00 -50.58 34.20
CA LYS A 15 40.72 -49.20 34.63
C LYS A 15 41.82 -48.25 34.11
N SER A 16 41.43 -47.05 33.78
CA SER A 16 42.18 -45.85 33.53
C SER A 16 42.16 -45.37 32.07
N VAL A 17 41.10 -44.64 31.71
CA VAL A 17 41.08 -43.42 30.90
C VAL A 17 39.68 -42.84 31.00
N GLN A 18 39.27 -42.40 32.18
CA GLN A 18 38.09 -41.61 32.43
C GLN A 18 38.43 -40.44 33.36
N HIS A 19 39.24 -39.49 32.94
CA HIS A 19 39.45 -38.26 33.71
C HIS A 19 39.98 -37.08 32.87
N ILE A 20 39.74 -37.04 31.52
CA ILE A 20 40.05 -35.84 30.73
C ILE A 20 38.91 -35.39 29.81
N ALA A 21 37.72 -35.93 29.94
CA ALA A 21 36.53 -35.49 29.12
C ALA A 21 35.39 -34.86 29.94
N LEU A 22 35.61 -34.50 31.20
CA LEU A 22 34.62 -33.79 32.04
C LEU A 22 35.03 -32.36 32.39
N GLY A 23 36.07 -31.82 31.81
CA GLY A 23 36.57 -30.44 32.08
C GLY A 23 36.16 -29.39 31.03
N ALA A 24 35.56 -29.76 29.94
CA ALA A 24 35.18 -28.82 28.89
C ALA A 24 33.65 -28.63 28.69
N ALA A 25 32.84 -29.30 29.47
CA ALA A 25 31.36 -29.18 29.42
C ALA A 25 30.75 -28.46 30.65
N MET A 26 31.57 -27.87 31.53
CA MET A 26 31.13 -27.13 32.70
C MET A 26 31.59 -25.66 32.72
N LEU A 27 31.86 -25.05 31.61
CA LEU A 27 32.16 -23.61 31.47
C LEU A 27 31.16 -22.85 30.58
N LEU A 28 30.02 -23.47 30.18
CA LEU A 28 28.93 -22.80 29.47
C LEU A 28 27.60 -22.83 30.25
N GLY A 29 27.63 -23.02 31.57
CA GLY A 29 26.40 -23.15 32.35
C GLY A 29 26.45 -22.54 33.75
N ALA A 30 27.06 -21.37 33.92
CA ALA A 30 27.03 -20.69 35.22
C ALA A 30 27.07 -19.17 35.07
N ALA A 31 26.16 -18.60 34.30
CA ALA A 31 25.64 -17.27 34.53
C ALA A 31 24.17 -17.40 34.99
N ILE A 32 23.93 -18.21 36.01
CA ILE A 32 22.70 -18.10 36.77
C ILE A 32 22.90 -16.86 37.65
N ALA A 33 22.43 -15.70 37.15
CA ALA A 33 22.31 -14.49 37.94
C ALA A 33 21.51 -14.83 39.21
N ALA A 34 22.06 -14.47 40.36
CA ALA A 34 21.36 -14.55 41.64
C ALA A 34 20.09 -13.70 41.52
N VAL A 35 18.93 -14.33 41.26
CA VAL A 35 17.63 -13.66 41.30
C VAL A 35 17.45 -13.16 42.73
N SER A 36 17.54 -11.84 42.92
CA SER A 36 17.27 -11.22 44.21
C SER A 36 15.81 -11.51 44.56
N CYS A 37 15.56 -11.83 45.83
CA CYS A 37 14.22 -12.10 46.35
C CYS A 37 13.30 -10.89 46.06
N GLY A 38 12.45 -10.98 45.00
CA GLY A 38 11.58 -9.87 44.54
C GLY A 38 11.70 -9.48 43.08
N GLN A 39 12.72 -9.92 42.36
CA GLN A 39 12.88 -9.64 40.92
C GLN A 39 11.94 -10.53 40.09
N LYS A 40 11.12 -9.91 39.20
CA LYS A 40 10.13 -10.58 38.38
C LYS A 40 10.54 -10.71 36.92
N TRP A 41 11.76 -10.34 36.58
CA TRP A 41 12.27 -10.31 35.22
C TRP A 41 13.57 -11.10 35.04
N GLN A 42 13.80 -11.56 33.84
CA GLN A 42 15.01 -12.26 33.39
C GLN A 42 15.53 -11.59 32.13
N GLU A 43 16.83 -11.59 31.94
CA GLU A 43 17.50 -11.02 30.81
C GLU A 43 18.25 -12.11 30.05
N GLU A 44 18.10 -12.10 28.74
CA GLU A 44 18.76 -13.01 27.80
C GLU A 44 19.43 -12.22 26.69
N PRO A 45 20.73 -12.48 26.39
CA PRO A 45 21.41 -11.84 25.28
C PRO A 45 20.91 -12.39 23.94
N SER A 46 20.82 -11.51 22.94
CA SER A 46 20.57 -11.82 21.54
C SER A 46 21.64 -11.18 20.66
N THR A 47 21.54 -11.35 19.34
CA THR A 47 22.52 -10.77 18.42
C THR A 47 22.29 -9.26 18.28
N GLY A 48 23.14 -8.47 18.94
CA GLY A 48 23.14 -7.00 18.88
C GLY A 48 22.20 -6.31 19.87
N TYR A 49 21.39 -7.06 20.63
CA TYR A 49 20.47 -6.53 21.64
C TYR A 49 20.20 -7.56 22.74
N ASN A 50 19.65 -7.14 23.87
CA ASN A 50 19.21 -8.01 24.95
C ASN A 50 17.68 -8.00 25.03
N ILE A 51 17.09 -9.12 25.46
CA ILE A 51 15.67 -9.26 25.74
C ILE A 51 15.45 -9.45 27.22
N ILE A 52 14.49 -8.72 27.76
CA ILE A 52 14.01 -8.87 29.14
C ILE A 52 12.58 -9.40 29.08
N THR A 53 12.37 -10.56 29.67
CA THR A 53 11.03 -11.14 29.88
C THR A 53 10.59 -10.95 31.33
N GLN A 54 9.30 -10.64 31.53
CA GLN A 54 8.78 -10.32 32.86
C GLN A 54 7.40 -10.98 33.03
N LYS A 55 7.21 -11.63 34.18
CA LYS A 55 5.89 -12.21 34.50
C LYS A 55 4.90 -11.11 34.87
N GLY A 56 3.88 -10.93 33.98
CA GLY A 56 2.84 -9.89 34.13
C GLY A 56 3.33 -8.49 33.82
N GLY A 57 4.35 -8.36 32.95
CA GLY A 57 4.87 -7.10 32.41
C GLY A 57 5.24 -7.23 30.95
N GLN A 58 5.59 -6.10 30.33
CA GLN A 58 5.97 -6.04 28.93
C GLN A 58 7.35 -6.67 28.69
N THR A 59 7.53 -7.33 27.55
CA THR A 59 8.86 -7.75 27.09
C THR A 59 9.62 -6.51 26.62
N LEU A 60 10.86 -6.34 27.10
CA LEU A 60 11.70 -5.21 26.75
C LEU A 60 12.87 -5.69 25.89
N GLY A 61 13.18 -4.93 24.84
CA GLY A 61 14.38 -5.09 24.04
C GLY A 61 15.23 -3.83 24.12
N TYR A 62 16.55 -3.98 24.27
CA TYR A 62 17.47 -2.85 24.28
C TYR A 62 18.86 -3.24 23.77
N SER A 63 19.59 -2.28 23.19
CA SER A 63 20.97 -2.49 22.78
C SER A 63 21.92 -2.19 23.94
N PRO A 64 22.82 -3.11 24.31
CA PRO A 64 23.83 -2.84 25.34
C PRO A 64 24.78 -1.68 24.95
N ASN A 65 24.85 -1.32 23.66
CA ASN A 65 25.70 -0.24 23.16
C ASN A 65 24.99 1.13 23.11
N SER A 66 23.68 1.19 23.40
CA SER A 66 22.89 2.44 23.38
C SER A 66 23.15 3.34 24.59
N GLY A 67 23.72 2.78 25.66
CA GLY A 67 23.88 3.47 26.95
C GLY A 67 22.65 3.44 27.85
N VAL A 68 21.54 2.87 27.36
CA VAL A 68 20.31 2.67 28.14
C VAL A 68 20.60 1.75 29.35
N GLN A 69 20.11 2.14 30.52
CA GLN A 69 20.19 1.34 31.74
C GLN A 69 18.84 0.71 32.06
N ILE A 70 18.87 -0.43 32.77
CA ILE A 70 17.63 -1.08 33.20
C ILE A 70 17.37 -0.72 34.67
N LEU A 71 16.27 -0.03 34.90
CA LEU A 71 15.76 0.32 36.21
C LEU A 71 14.85 -0.78 36.74
N THR A 72 14.93 -1.09 38.03
CA THR A 72 14.00 -2.03 38.67
C THR A 72 13.08 -1.29 39.63
N LYS A 73 11.77 -1.36 39.41
CA LYS A 73 10.75 -0.78 40.32
C LYS A 73 9.61 -1.76 40.56
N GLY A 74 9.35 -2.06 41.82
CA GLY A 74 8.30 -3.03 42.21
C GLY A 74 8.55 -4.45 41.68
N GLY A 75 9.82 -4.79 41.46
CA GLY A 75 10.26 -6.06 40.89
C GLY A 75 10.26 -6.12 39.35
N TYR A 76 9.76 -5.10 38.64
CA TYR A 76 9.73 -5.01 37.21
C TYR A 76 10.90 -4.19 36.65
N ALA A 77 11.30 -4.54 35.43
CA ALA A 77 12.31 -3.83 34.64
C ALA A 77 11.68 -2.70 33.80
N PHE A 78 12.43 -1.62 33.62
CA PHE A 78 12.09 -0.47 32.78
C PHE A 78 13.35 0.02 32.10
N LYS A 79 13.23 0.58 30.91
CA LYS A 79 14.35 1.19 30.19
C LYS A 79 14.48 2.66 30.60
N ASP A 80 15.68 3.06 31.05
CA ASP A 80 16.07 4.47 31.27
C ASP A 80 16.55 5.04 29.93
N LEU A 81 15.60 5.46 29.09
CA LEU A 81 15.86 5.83 27.70
C LEU A 81 16.60 7.17 27.57
N ASN A 82 16.31 8.13 28.47
CA ASN A 82 17.01 9.41 28.50
C ASN A 82 18.27 9.40 29.39
N ARG A 83 18.58 8.26 30.03
CA ARG A 83 19.78 8.02 30.84
C ARG A 83 19.94 8.97 32.04
N ASN A 84 18.82 9.39 32.62
CA ASN A 84 18.81 10.29 33.78
C ASN A 84 18.82 9.57 35.15
N GLY A 85 18.76 8.21 35.14
CA GLY A 85 18.76 7.37 36.35
C GLY A 85 17.42 7.36 37.09
N LYS A 86 16.34 7.85 36.51
CA LYS A 86 14.99 7.89 37.07
C LYS A 86 14.01 7.23 36.13
N LEU A 87 12.93 6.71 36.65
CA LEU A 87 11.82 6.22 35.83
C LEU A 87 10.89 7.39 35.55
N ASP A 88 10.94 7.91 34.33
CA ASP A 88 10.03 8.94 33.84
C ASP A 88 8.66 8.35 33.43
N VAL A 89 7.65 9.19 33.29
CA VAL A 89 6.30 8.73 32.97
C VAL A 89 6.25 8.04 31.61
N TYR A 90 6.96 8.56 30.61
CA TYR A 90 6.97 7.97 29.27
C TYR A 90 7.69 6.60 29.22
N GLU A 91 8.60 6.32 30.15
CA GLU A 91 9.33 5.06 30.26
C GLU A 91 8.54 3.97 31.01
N ASP A 92 7.54 4.38 31.78
CA ASP A 92 6.70 3.47 32.58
C ASP A 92 5.62 2.81 31.69
N TRP A 93 5.94 1.64 31.16
CA TRP A 93 5.04 0.85 30.30
C TRP A 93 3.69 0.46 30.96
N ARG A 94 3.52 0.67 32.26
CA ARG A 94 2.25 0.46 32.97
C ARG A 94 1.29 1.62 32.78
N LYS A 95 1.77 2.76 32.31
CA LYS A 95 0.95 3.94 31.97
C LYS A 95 0.33 3.77 30.60
N ASP A 96 -0.81 4.39 30.38
CA ASP A 96 -1.45 4.37 29.07
C ASP A 96 -0.63 5.12 28.01
N PRO A 97 -0.73 4.72 26.73
CA PRO A 97 0.04 5.34 25.65
C PRO A 97 -0.13 6.85 25.52
N GLN A 98 -1.34 7.39 25.76
CA GLN A 98 -1.59 8.83 25.64
C GLN A 98 -0.89 9.63 26.76
N THR A 99 -0.93 9.14 28.00
CA THR A 99 -0.21 9.76 29.11
C THR A 99 1.30 9.78 28.85
N ARG A 100 1.84 8.68 28.31
CA ARG A 100 3.26 8.55 27.97
C ARG A 100 3.65 9.49 26.82
N ALA A 101 2.85 9.55 25.75
CA ALA A 101 3.09 10.42 24.60
C ALA A 101 3.08 11.90 24.99
N LYS A 102 2.13 12.31 25.83
CA LYS A 102 2.03 13.67 26.33
C LYS A 102 3.22 14.05 27.23
N ASP A 103 3.62 13.15 28.11
CA ASP A 103 4.79 13.36 28.98
C ASP A 103 6.07 13.55 28.15
N LEU A 104 6.34 12.64 27.21
CA LEU A 104 7.51 12.74 26.36
C LEU A 104 7.48 14.01 25.49
N ALA A 105 6.35 14.32 24.84
CA ALA A 105 6.21 15.52 24.02
C ALA A 105 6.57 16.79 24.77
N SER A 106 6.20 16.89 26.05
CA SER A 106 6.54 18.05 26.91
C SER A 106 8.03 18.16 27.24
N GLN A 107 8.79 17.07 27.17
CA GLN A 107 10.24 17.04 27.43
C GLN A 107 11.10 17.33 26.22
N LEU A 108 10.56 17.13 24.99
CA LEU A 108 11.31 17.31 23.75
C LEU A 108 11.65 18.79 23.49
N SER A 109 12.81 19.05 22.93
CA SER A 109 13.14 20.33 22.32
C SER A 109 12.33 20.54 21.03
N ILE A 110 12.21 21.79 20.57
CA ILE A 110 11.59 22.10 19.28
C ILE A 110 12.33 21.44 18.13
N ASP A 111 13.65 21.31 18.24
CA ASP A 111 14.50 20.61 17.28
C ASP A 111 14.14 19.11 17.14
N GLU A 112 13.90 18.43 18.26
CA GLU A 112 13.45 17.05 18.26
C GLU A 112 12.02 16.89 17.73
N ILE A 113 11.11 17.80 18.09
CA ILE A 113 9.73 17.79 17.58
C ILE A 113 9.73 18.02 16.06
N ALA A 114 10.52 18.98 15.57
CA ALA A 114 10.66 19.23 14.13
C ALA A 114 11.14 17.97 13.40
N GLY A 115 12.08 17.23 13.99
CA GLY A 115 12.53 15.94 13.42
C GLY A 115 11.44 14.87 13.37
N LEU A 116 10.58 14.77 14.41
CA LEU A 116 9.41 13.88 14.40
C LEU A 116 8.39 14.25 13.31
N MET A 117 8.28 15.55 12.98
CA MET A 117 7.38 16.04 11.94
C MET A 117 7.90 15.76 10.52
N LEU A 118 9.13 15.27 10.34
CA LEU A 118 9.67 14.85 9.06
C LEU A 118 9.31 13.40 8.74
N TYR A 119 9.16 13.11 7.44
CA TYR A 119 8.93 11.76 6.96
C TYR A 119 9.63 11.55 5.62
N SER A 120 10.66 10.71 5.59
CA SER A 120 11.51 10.55 4.42
C SER A 120 11.91 9.11 4.14
N GLY A 121 12.02 8.78 2.87
CA GLY A 121 12.64 7.55 2.38
C GLY A 121 14.13 7.71 2.17
N HIS A 122 14.87 8.14 3.17
CA HIS A 122 16.28 8.47 3.03
C HIS A 122 17.20 7.30 2.71
N GLN A 123 16.75 6.07 2.89
CA GLN A 123 17.41 4.88 2.37
C GLN A 123 16.40 3.74 2.21
N ALA A 124 16.26 3.21 0.99
CA ALA A 124 15.70 1.90 0.77
C ALA A 124 16.62 0.86 1.43
N VAL A 125 16.11 -0.22 1.97
CA VAL A 125 16.92 -1.25 2.65
C VAL A 125 17.89 -1.89 1.65
N PRO A 126 19.15 -1.46 1.56
CA PRO A 126 20.11 -1.99 0.60
C PRO A 126 20.85 -3.19 1.16
N ASP A 127 21.25 -3.10 2.42
CA ASP A 127 21.96 -4.15 3.16
C ASP A 127 21.63 -4.06 4.67
N GLU A 128 22.31 -4.85 5.48
CA GLU A 128 22.08 -4.90 6.93
C GLU A 128 22.67 -3.70 7.70
N ASN A 129 23.55 -2.90 7.08
CA ASN A 129 24.22 -1.78 7.73
C ASN A 129 23.52 -0.45 7.46
N ILE A 130 23.60 0.46 8.44
CA ILE A 130 23.15 1.84 8.25
C ILE A 130 24.30 2.72 7.75
N THR A 131 24.01 3.54 6.73
CA THR A 131 25.00 4.47 6.15
C THR A 131 25.23 5.67 7.06
N ASP A 132 26.34 6.40 6.82
CA ASP A 132 26.60 7.65 7.55
C ASP A 132 25.55 8.73 7.25
N ALA A 133 24.98 8.75 6.03
CA ALA A 133 23.86 9.63 5.70
C ALA A 133 22.62 9.31 6.54
N GLN A 134 22.26 8.03 6.72
CA GLN A 134 21.18 7.64 7.60
C GLN A 134 21.45 8.03 9.05
N LYS A 135 22.66 7.77 9.57
CA LYS A 135 23.03 8.17 10.93
C LYS A 135 22.87 9.67 11.13
N LYS A 136 23.27 10.49 10.14
CA LYS A 136 23.07 11.93 10.17
C LYS A 136 21.61 12.32 10.28
N PHE A 137 20.72 11.79 9.42
CA PHE A 137 19.29 12.06 9.51
C PHE A 137 18.68 11.65 10.85
N LEU A 138 19.10 10.50 11.39
CA LEU A 138 18.58 9.98 12.65
C LEU A 138 19.07 10.77 13.88
N SER A 139 20.30 11.33 13.84
CA SER A 139 20.90 12.02 15.00
C SER A 139 20.87 13.54 14.90
N GLU A 140 21.19 14.13 13.74
CA GLU A 140 21.25 15.58 13.58
C GLU A 140 19.87 16.17 13.24
N ASP A 141 19.10 15.51 12.36
CA ASP A 141 17.76 15.95 11.97
C ASP A 141 16.65 15.33 12.84
N ASN A 142 16.98 14.42 13.75
CA ASN A 142 16.06 13.72 14.66
C ASN A 142 14.91 13.00 13.95
N LEU A 143 15.08 12.64 12.67
CA LEU A 143 14.07 11.94 11.89
C LEU A 143 13.78 10.56 12.50
N ARG A 144 12.50 10.21 12.65
CA ARG A 144 12.05 8.91 13.19
C ARG A 144 11.08 8.17 12.28
N ALA A 145 10.38 8.85 11.38
CA ALA A 145 9.51 8.23 10.38
C ALA A 145 10.30 7.94 9.08
N VAL A 146 10.52 6.66 8.79
CA VAL A 146 11.36 6.21 7.68
C VAL A 146 10.55 5.38 6.70
N LEU A 147 10.45 5.86 5.45
CA LEU A 147 9.86 5.08 4.36
C LEU A 147 10.87 4.05 3.86
N VAL A 148 10.52 2.78 4.00
CA VAL A 148 11.29 1.64 3.48
C VAL A 148 10.72 1.24 2.11
N THR A 149 11.37 1.64 1.03
CA THR A 149 10.87 1.42 -0.33
C THR A 149 11.18 0.03 -0.89
N ARG A 150 12.20 -0.65 -0.35
CA ARG A 150 12.61 -1.99 -0.78
C ARG A 150 13.01 -2.84 0.41
N VAL A 151 12.87 -4.14 0.24
CA VAL A 151 13.36 -5.17 1.17
C VAL A 151 14.17 -6.15 0.34
N GLY A 152 15.47 -6.28 0.62
CA GLY A 152 16.37 -7.19 -0.11
C GLY A 152 16.03 -8.66 0.16
N SER A 153 15.84 -8.98 1.44
CA SER A 153 15.31 -10.25 1.94
C SER A 153 14.74 -10.02 3.35
N PRO A 154 13.90 -10.92 3.85
CA PRO A 154 13.41 -10.85 5.24
C PRO A 154 14.55 -10.77 6.27
N GLU A 155 15.62 -11.55 6.06
CA GLU A 155 16.80 -11.55 6.91
C GLU A 155 17.50 -10.18 6.94
N ILE A 156 17.75 -9.59 5.76
CA ILE A 156 18.40 -8.27 5.63
C ILE A 156 17.52 -7.20 6.29
N ALA A 157 16.20 -7.24 6.07
CA ALA A 157 15.27 -6.28 6.65
C ALA A 157 15.31 -6.30 8.18
N ALA A 158 15.31 -7.49 8.79
CA ALA A 158 15.37 -7.63 10.26
C ALA A 158 16.70 -7.12 10.83
N LYS A 159 17.82 -7.44 10.21
CA LYS A 159 19.15 -6.96 10.64
C LYS A 159 19.27 -5.45 10.50
N TRP A 160 18.83 -4.89 9.37
CA TRP A 160 18.82 -3.45 9.15
C TRP A 160 17.94 -2.73 10.18
N ASN A 161 16.71 -3.22 10.42
CA ASN A 161 15.83 -2.69 11.47
C ASN A 161 16.55 -2.66 12.82
N ASN A 162 17.15 -3.78 13.23
CA ASN A 162 17.82 -3.88 14.53
C ASN A 162 18.97 -2.87 14.64
N ASN A 163 19.74 -2.65 13.58
CA ASN A 163 20.81 -1.67 13.54
C ASN A 163 20.28 -0.23 13.64
N VAL A 164 19.19 0.10 12.94
CA VAL A 164 18.53 1.40 13.06
C VAL A 164 18.03 1.63 14.48
N GLN A 165 17.31 0.66 15.06
CA GLN A 165 16.76 0.77 16.41
C GLN A 165 17.85 0.91 17.48
N ALA A 166 18.92 0.12 17.37
CA ALA A 166 20.07 0.23 18.28
C ALA A 166 20.76 1.60 18.21
N PHE A 167 20.82 2.20 17.03
CA PHE A 167 21.38 3.52 16.84
C PHE A 167 20.52 4.62 17.47
N VAL A 168 19.20 4.66 17.14
CA VAL A 168 18.31 5.70 17.64
C VAL A 168 18.03 5.59 19.14
N GLU A 169 18.08 4.39 19.70
CA GLU A 169 17.96 4.19 21.15
C GLU A 169 19.06 4.91 21.94
N GLY A 170 20.24 5.08 21.33
CA GLY A 170 21.37 5.85 21.89
C GLY A 170 21.25 7.37 21.68
N VAL A 171 20.23 7.87 20.99
CA VAL A 171 20.08 9.30 20.64
C VAL A 171 19.03 9.95 21.54
N ASN A 172 19.39 11.05 22.22
CA ASN A 172 18.51 11.90 23.04
C ASN A 172 17.58 11.09 23.98
N HIS A 173 16.27 11.13 23.76
CA HIS A 173 15.24 10.45 24.56
C HIS A 173 15.00 8.99 24.16
N GLY A 174 15.84 8.40 23.30
CA GLY A 174 15.74 7.01 22.88
C GLY A 174 14.46 6.68 22.08
N ILE A 175 13.91 7.66 21.34
CA ILE A 175 12.69 7.48 20.55
C ILE A 175 12.96 6.47 19.44
N PRO A 176 12.19 5.36 19.34
CA PRO A 176 12.38 4.35 18.30
C PRO A 176 12.03 4.88 16.90
N ALA A 177 12.68 4.33 15.89
CA ALA A 177 12.30 4.56 14.50
C ALA A 177 10.96 3.87 14.18
N ASN A 178 10.05 4.60 13.55
CA ASN A 178 8.79 4.09 13.03
C ASN A 178 8.94 3.89 11.52
N ASN A 179 9.38 2.69 11.15
CA ASN A 179 9.54 2.33 9.75
C ASN A 179 8.18 2.08 9.10
N SER A 180 8.07 2.44 7.83
CA SER A 180 6.82 2.39 7.08
C SER A 180 7.01 1.86 5.67
N SER A 181 5.94 1.49 5.02
CA SER A 181 5.94 1.03 3.63
C SER A 181 4.63 1.33 2.91
N ASP A 182 4.74 1.59 1.61
CA ASP A 182 3.63 1.38 0.68
C ASP A 182 3.28 -0.11 0.57
N PRO A 183 2.13 -0.50 -0.01
CA PRO A 183 1.74 -1.90 -0.21
C PRO A 183 2.81 -2.71 -0.93
N ARG A 184 3.13 -3.92 -0.43
CA ARG A 184 4.20 -4.80 -0.95
C ARG A 184 3.71 -6.15 -1.43
N HIS A 185 2.47 -6.50 -1.14
CA HIS A 185 1.91 -7.85 -1.29
C HIS A 185 1.38 -8.15 -2.71
N GLY A 186 1.73 -7.33 -3.71
CA GLY A 186 1.29 -7.55 -5.09
C GLY A 186 1.81 -8.86 -5.67
N ALA A 187 0.95 -9.57 -6.37
CA ALA A 187 1.30 -10.84 -7.00
C ALA A 187 2.25 -10.61 -8.20
N VAL A 188 3.22 -11.54 -8.34
CA VAL A 188 4.10 -11.62 -9.49
C VAL A 188 3.51 -12.63 -10.47
N ALA A 189 3.07 -12.17 -11.64
CA ALA A 189 2.32 -12.98 -12.61
C ALA A 189 3.03 -14.29 -13.02
N THR A 190 4.36 -14.28 -13.10
CA THR A 190 5.19 -15.42 -13.50
C THR A 190 5.59 -16.34 -12.34
N ALA A 191 5.32 -15.96 -11.09
CA ALA A 191 5.59 -16.80 -9.93
C ALA A 191 4.61 -17.99 -9.88
N GLU A 192 5.12 -19.16 -9.50
CA GLU A 192 4.30 -20.34 -9.26
C GLU A 192 3.91 -20.42 -7.79
N PHE A 193 2.68 -20.76 -7.52
CA PHE A 193 2.21 -21.13 -6.18
C PHE A 193 2.41 -22.62 -5.95
N ASP A 194 3.00 -22.98 -4.82
CA ASP A 194 3.10 -24.33 -4.31
C ASP A 194 2.71 -24.32 -2.83
N ALA A 195 1.68 -25.06 -2.49
CA ALA A 195 1.12 -25.10 -1.14
C ALA A 195 2.12 -25.52 -0.03
N GLY A 196 3.22 -26.21 -0.40
CA GLY A 196 4.28 -26.62 0.51
C GLY A 196 5.43 -25.64 0.67
N ASN A 197 5.51 -24.63 -0.18
CA ASN A 197 6.62 -23.69 -0.24
C ASN A 197 6.23 -22.30 0.24
N GLY A 198 7.17 -21.64 0.97
CA GLY A 198 7.07 -20.23 1.31
C GLY A 198 7.58 -19.32 0.20
N GLY A 199 7.46 -18.01 0.44
CA GLY A 199 7.94 -16.93 -0.43
C GLY A 199 8.70 -15.86 0.34
N THR A 200 9.05 -14.78 -0.33
CA THR A 200 9.67 -13.62 0.32
C THR A 200 8.66 -12.69 1.00
N ILE A 201 7.40 -12.76 0.58
CA ILE A 201 6.22 -12.13 1.17
C ILE A 201 4.97 -12.79 0.55
N SER A 202 3.83 -12.77 1.22
CA SER A 202 2.59 -13.29 0.64
C SER A 202 2.10 -12.44 -0.55
N MET A 203 1.47 -13.08 -1.53
CA MET A 203 1.08 -12.46 -2.81
C MET A 203 -0.44 -12.39 -2.91
N TRP A 204 -0.97 -11.19 -3.10
CA TRP A 204 -2.39 -10.89 -3.15
C TRP A 204 -2.76 -10.15 -4.44
N PRO A 205 -4.03 -10.15 -4.87
CA PRO A 205 -4.46 -9.29 -5.97
C PRO A 205 -4.34 -7.81 -5.57
N SER A 206 -4.42 -6.89 -6.54
CA SER A 206 -4.51 -5.46 -6.24
C SER A 206 -5.73 -5.14 -5.35
N SER A 207 -5.80 -3.93 -4.77
CA SER A 207 -6.96 -3.51 -3.98
C SER A 207 -8.26 -3.62 -4.78
N LEU A 208 -8.25 -3.24 -6.05
CA LEU A 208 -9.39 -3.41 -6.96
C LEU A 208 -9.76 -4.89 -7.16
N GLY A 209 -8.76 -5.78 -7.22
CA GLY A 209 -8.99 -7.23 -7.26
C GLY A 209 -9.54 -7.77 -5.94
N MET A 210 -9.12 -7.25 -4.81
CA MET A 210 -9.73 -7.58 -3.51
C MET A 210 -11.19 -7.14 -3.46
N ALA A 211 -11.50 -5.93 -3.97
CA ALA A 211 -12.88 -5.45 -4.10
C ALA A 211 -13.72 -6.36 -5.01
N ALA A 212 -13.13 -6.90 -6.10
CA ALA A 212 -13.82 -7.83 -7.00
C ALA A 212 -14.26 -9.13 -6.33
N THR A 213 -13.77 -9.46 -5.13
CA THR A 213 -14.29 -10.57 -4.34
C THR A 213 -15.67 -10.26 -3.73
N PHE A 214 -16.03 -9.01 -3.54
CA PHE A 214 -17.22 -8.53 -2.82
C PHE A 214 -17.33 -9.15 -1.42
N ASP A 215 -16.20 -9.48 -0.82
CA ASP A 215 -16.10 -10.15 0.47
C ASP A 215 -15.14 -9.40 1.41
N PRO A 216 -15.63 -8.52 2.29
CA PRO A 216 -14.79 -7.79 3.24
C PRO A 216 -13.94 -8.69 4.14
N ALA A 217 -14.37 -9.95 4.40
CA ALA A 217 -13.59 -10.88 5.21
C ALA A 217 -12.25 -11.27 4.54
N VAL A 218 -12.19 -11.29 3.20
CA VAL A 218 -10.92 -11.48 2.46
C VAL A 218 -9.97 -10.32 2.70
N VAL A 219 -10.50 -9.11 2.75
CA VAL A 219 -9.70 -7.88 2.98
C VAL A 219 -9.24 -7.79 4.43
N GLU A 220 -10.07 -8.18 5.39
CA GLU A 220 -9.69 -8.26 6.81
C GLU A 220 -8.58 -9.30 7.01
N GLN A 221 -8.72 -10.50 6.44
CA GLN A 221 -7.68 -11.54 6.47
C GLN A 221 -6.36 -11.05 5.82
N PHE A 222 -6.45 -10.32 4.72
CA PHE A 222 -5.28 -9.67 4.13
C PHE A 222 -4.60 -8.74 5.14
N GLY A 223 -5.37 -7.87 5.79
CA GLY A 223 -4.85 -6.94 6.80
C GLY A 223 -4.15 -7.66 7.95
N GLU A 224 -4.76 -8.72 8.49
CA GLU A 224 -4.20 -9.54 9.58
C GLU A 224 -2.87 -10.24 9.19
N ILE A 225 -2.78 -10.73 7.96
CA ILE A 225 -1.57 -11.38 7.44
C ILE A 225 -0.49 -10.33 7.15
N ALA A 226 -0.86 -9.28 6.43
CA ALA A 226 0.07 -8.23 6.03
C ALA A 226 0.65 -7.49 7.23
N SER A 227 -0.12 -7.26 8.30
CA SER A 227 0.38 -6.66 9.54
C SER A 227 1.46 -7.52 10.20
N LYS A 228 1.25 -8.84 10.29
CA LYS A 228 2.24 -9.78 10.83
C LYS A 228 3.52 -9.79 10.02
N GLU A 229 3.41 -9.84 8.69
CA GLU A 229 4.58 -9.79 7.79
C GLU A 229 5.31 -8.43 7.90
N TYR A 230 4.57 -7.32 7.95
CA TYR A 230 5.15 -5.99 8.14
C TYR A 230 5.88 -5.87 9.47
N ARG A 231 5.25 -6.29 10.58
CA ARG A 231 5.90 -6.29 11.90
C ARG A 231 7.14 -7.15 11.93
N ALA A 232 7.12 -8.32 11.29
CA ALA A 232 8.28 -9.18 11.14
C ALA A 232 9.41 -8.55 10.30
N LEU A 233 9.10 -7.62 9.39
CA LEU A 233 10.06 -6.84 8.61
C LEU A 233 10.49 -5.52 9.31
N GLY A 234 9.99 -5.24 10.50
CA GLY A 234 10.26 -4.00 11.25
C GLY A 234 9.42 -2.80 10.83
N ILE A 235 8.37 -3.02 10.06
CA ILE A 235 7.45 -1.98 9.57
C ILE A 235 6.28 -1.86 10.56
N ALA A 236 6.05 -0.65 11.08
CA ALA A 236 4.98 -0.38 12.05
C ALA A 236 3.95 0.64 11.56
N THR A 237 4.13 1.19 10.35
CA THR A 237 3.17 2.07 9.68
C THR A 237 3.02 1.66 8.22
N ALA A 238 1.78 1.47 7.77
CA ALA A 238 1.42 1.25 6.37
C ALA A 238 0.89 2.55 5.76
N LEU A 239 1.42 2.93 4.59
CA LEU A 239 0.90 4.02 3.76
C LEU A 239 -0.30 3.52 2.95
N SER A 240 -1.27 2.97 3.63
CA SER A 240 -2.45 2.28 3.09
C SER A 240 -3.54 2.12 4.16
N PRO A 241 -4.78 1.80 3.75
CA PRO A 241 -5.27 1.64 2.39
C PRO A 241 -5.45 2.94 1.62
N GLN A 242 -5.50 2.84 0.29
CA GLN A 242 -6.03 3.88 -0.58
C GLN A 242 -7.54 3.64 -0.71
N ILE A 243 -8.33 4.51 -0.08
CA ILE A 243 -9.80 4.42 0.02
C ILE A 243 -10.48 5.59 -0.70
N ASP A 244 -9.81 6.12 -1.72
CA ASP A 244 -10.42 7.07 -2.63
C ASP A 244 -11.58 6.39 -3.37
N LEU A 245 -12.74 7.02 -3.43
CA LEU A 245 -13.84 6.53 -4.24
C LEU A 245 -13.54 6.83 -5.71
N ALA A 246 -13.22 5.80 -6.51
CA ALA A 246 -12.71 5.95 -7.87
C ALA A 246 -13.83 6.21 -8.87
N THR A 247 -14.42 7.38 -8.84
CA THR A 247 -15.54 7.79 -9.70
C THR A 247 -15.12 8.26 -11.08
N GLU A 248 -13.87 8.71 -11.27
CA GLU A 248 -13.34 9.07 -12.59
C GLU A 248 -12.63 7.85 -13.24
N PRO A 249 -13.22 7.22 -14.26
CA PRO A 249 -12.74 5.95 -14.82
C PRO A 249 -11.39 6.04 -15.54
N ARG A 250 -10.95 7.24 -15.93
CA ARG A 250 -9.66 7.47 -16.61
C ARG A 250 -8.49 7.59 -15.65
N TRP A 251 -8.75 7.77 -14.37
CA TRP A 251 -7.71 7.99 -13.36
C TRP A 251 -6.70 6.84 -13.29
N SER A 252 -5.41 7.20 -13.31
CA SER A 252 -4.31 6.21 -13.39
C SER A 252 -4.18 5.35 -12.13
N ARG A 253 -4.66 5.84 -10.97
CA ARG A 253 -4.56 5.17 -9.67
C ARG A 253 -5.79 4.34 -9.29
N PHE A 254 -6.73 4.16 -10.20
CA PHE A 254 -7.97 3.41 -10.00
C PHE A 254 -7.73 2.02 -9.38
N SER A 255 -6.70 1.28 -9.85
CA SER A 255 -6.38 -0.07 -9.34
C SER A 255 -5.93 -0.14 -7.88
N GLY A 256 -5.50 0.99 -7.32
CA GLY A 256 -5.11 1.10 -5.90
C GLY A 256 -6.28 1.24 -4.94
N THR A 257 -7.49 1.49 -5.46
CA THR A 257 -8.74 1.70 -4.71
C THR A 257 -9.59 0.43 -4.64
N PHE A 258 -10.71 0.50 -3.93
CA PHE A 258 -11.73 -0.57 -3.91
C PHE A 258 -12.84 -0.37 -4.95
N GLY A 259 -12.68 0.58 -5.88
CA GLY A 259 -13.61 0.84 -6.98
C GLY A 259 -14.42 2.11 -6.80
N GLU A 260 -15.60 2.14 -7.41
CA GLU A 260 -16.41 3.36 -7.48
C GLU A 260 -17.64 3.35 -6.56
N ASP A 261 -17.99 2.21 -5.97
CA ASP A 261 -19.19 2.09 -5.17
C ASP A 261 -18.94 2.46 -3.69
N PRO A 262 -19.66 3.43 -3.11
CA PRO A 262 -19.39 3.93 -1.76
C PRO A 262 -19.70 2.90 -0.66
N ASP A 263 -20.68 2.01 -0.83
CA ASP A 263 -21.04 1.04 0.19
C ASP A 263 -20.04 -0.11 0.24
N LEU A 264 -19.59 -0.56 -0.92
CA LEU A 264 -18.52 -1.57 -1.02
C LEU A 264 -17.21 -1.01 -0.46
N ASP A 265 -16.84 0.22 -0.84
CA ASP A 265 -15.59 0.84 -0.40
C ASP A 265 -15.59 1.09 1.12
N VAL A 266 -16.70 1.53 1.72
CA VAL A 266 -16.88 1.66 3.18
C VAL A 266 -16.57 0.34 3.90
N ASP A 267 -17.12 -0.78 3.43
CA ASP A 267 -16.93 -2.08 4.06
C ASP A 267 -15.51 -2.61 3.88
N MET A 268 -14.91 -2.41 2.68
CA MET A 268 -13.53 -2.81 2.38
C MET A 268 -12.51 -1.98 3.17
N ALA A 269 -12.70 -0.66 3.23
CA ALA A 269 -11.86 0.25 4.00
C ALA A 269 -11.83 -0.11 5.48
N ARG A 270 -13.01 -0.38 6.06
CA ARG A 270 -13.15 -0.82 7.46
C ARG A 270 -12.41 -2.12 7.71
N ALA A 271 -12.65 -3.14 6.89
CA ALA A 271 -12.04 -4.46 7.02
C ALA A 271 -10.50 -4.40 6.91
N TYR A 272 -9.99 -3.62 5.97
CA TYR A 272 -8.55 -3.44 5.80
C TYR A 272 -7.89 -2.84 7.03
N VAL A 273 -8.47 -1.75 7.56
CA VAL A 273 -7.90 -1.05 8.72
C VAL A 273 -8.04 -1.89 9.99
N ASP A 274 -9.17 -2.57 10.18
CA ASP A 274 -9.34 -3.50 11.31
C ASP A 274 -8.28 -4.60 11.30
N GLY A 275 -8.03 -5.25 10.16
CA GLY A 275 -7.02 -6.27 10.02
C GLY A 275 -5.59 -5.77 10.29
N PHE A 276 -5.24 -4.58 9.79
CA PHE A 276 -3.90 -4.01 10.01
C PHE A 276 -3.64 -3.55 11.43
N GLN A 277 -4.64 -3.00 12.13
CA GLN A 277 -4.43 -2.36 13.43
C GLN A 277 -4.66 -3.28 14.63
N THR A 278 -5.43 -4.37 14.46
CA THR A 278 -5.85 -5.18 15.60
C THR A 278 -4.78 -6.18 16.04
N SER A 279 -4.45 -6.15 17.33
CA SER A 279 -3.72 -7.20 18.04
C SER A 279 -4.64 -7.81 19.10
N GLU A 280 -4.55 -9.11 19.30
CA GLU A 280 -5.38 -9.85 20.26
C GLU A 280 -4.56 -10.76 21.17
N GLY A 281 -5.12 -11.12 22.33
CA GLY A 281 -4.50 -12.04 23.26
C GLY A 281 -3.18 -11.52 23.86
N ASP A 282 -2.16 -12.36 23.91
CA ASP A 282 -0.88 -12.05 24.56
C ASP A 282 -0.05 -10.98 23.83
N VAL A 283 -0.40 -10.65 22.60
CA VAL A 283 0.27 -9.59 21.82
C VAL A 283 -0.44 -8.24 21.88
N GLU A 284 -1.64 -8.18 22.49
CA GLU A 284 -2.35 -6.93 22.77
C GLU A 284 -1.68 -6.18 23.92
N ILE A 285 -1.42 -4.89 23.72
CA ILE A 285 -0.94 -3.98 24.79
C ILE A 285 -2.16 -3.32 25.45
N LYS A 286 -3.03 -2.68 24.65
CA LYS A 286 -4.23 -2.03 25.15
C LYS A 286 -5.20 -1.67 24.01
N ASP A 287 -6.51 -1.85 24.25
CA ASP A 287 -7.60 -1.41 23.38
C ASP A 287 -7.44 -1.88 21.94
N GLY A 288 -7.03 -3.14 21.72
CA GLY A 288 -6.81 -3.75 20.41
C GLY A 288 -5.45 -3.42 19.79
N TRP A 289 -4.67 -2.52 20.36
CA TRP A 289 -3.32 -2.20 19.90
C TRP A 289 -2.27 -3.08 20.55
N GLY A 290 -1.22 -3.43 19.82
CA GLY A 290 -0.15 -4.26 20.34
C GLY A 290 0.97 -4.56 19.36
N TYR A 291 1.67 -5.66 19.60
CA TYR A 291 2.90 -6.02 18.89
C TYR A 291 2.69 -6.51 17.45
N GLU A 292 1.48 -6.91 17.08
CA GLU A 292 1.11 -7.25 15.69
C GLU A 292 0.43 -6.08 14.96
N SER A 293 0.12 -4.99 15.66
CA SER A 293 -0.51 -3.81 15.08
C SER A 293 0.42 -3.05 14.15
N VAL A 294 -0.12 -2.63 13.01
CA VAL A 294 0.50 -1.68 12.08
C VAL A 294 -0.42 -0.46 11.97
N ASN A 295 0.14 0.73 12.17
CA ASN A 295 -0.60 1.97 11.99
C ASN A 295 -1.06 2.10 10.54
N ALA A 296 -2.36 2.20 10.29
CA ALA A 296 -2.90 2.44 8.96
C ALA A 296 -2.98 3.94 8.68
N MET A 297 -2.28 4.41 7.65
CA MET A 297 -2.37 5.78 7.14
C MET A 297 -3.26 5.76 5.91
N ILE A 298 -4.55 5.97 6.14
CA ILE A 298 -5.56 5.95 5.08
C ILE A 298 -5.41 7.16 4.16
N LYS A 299 -5.69 6.96 2.87
CA LYS A 299 -5.45 7.97 1.83
C LYS A 299 -6.46 7.86 0.68
N HIS A 300 -6.74 8.98 0.00
CA HIS A 300 -6.20 10.32 0.18
C HIS A 300 -7.35 11.28 0.52
N TRP A 301 -7.35 11.85 1.69
CA TRP A 301 -8.39 12.77 2.15
C TRP A 301 -8.44 14.09 1.36
N PRO A 302 -9.63 14.67 1.00
CA PRO A 302 -10.97 14.13 1.23
C PRO A 302 -11.39 13.11 0.16
N SER A 303 -10.75 13.03 -0.99
CA SER A 303 -10.76 12.00 -2.04
C SER A 303 -9.84 12.41 -3.19
N GLY A 304 -9.15 11.42 -3.79
CA GLY A 304 -8.40 11.58 -5.04
C GLY A 304 -9.20 11.14 -6.28
N GLY A 305 -10.41 10.58 -6.09
CA GLY A 305 -11.21 10.02 -7.17
C GLY A 305 -11.68 11.01 -8.24
N PRO A 306 -12.17 12.23 -7.92
CA PRO A 306 -12.83 13.11 -8.88
C PRO A 306 -11.85 14.04 -9.63
N GLU A 307 -10.75 13.52 -10.14
CA GLU A 307 -9.79 14.33 -10.90
C GLU A 307 -10.29 14.71 -12.29
N GLU A 308 -10.22 16.00 -12.63
CA GLU A 308 -10.76 16.52 -13.89
C GLU A 308 -10.14 15.84 -15.10
N GLY A 309 -10.97 15.07 -15.83
CA GLY A 309 -10.58 14.32 -17.02
C GLY A 309 -9.58 13.18 -16.71
N GLY A 310 -9.49 12.73 -15.46
CA GLY A 310 -8.64 11.63 -15.01
C GLY A 310 -7.14 11.97 -14.91
N ARG A 311 -6.78 13.25 -14.92
CA ARG A 311 -5.39 13.69 -14.83
C ARG A 311 -4.89 13.64 -13.39
N ASP A 312 -3.72 13.05 -13.20
CA ASP A 312 -3.16 12.71 -11.89
C ASP A 312 -2.62 13.93 -11.13
N GLY A 313 -3.04 14.09 -9.87
CA GLY A 313 -2.67 15.18 -8.96
C GLY A 313 -1.20 15.27 -8.56
N HIS A 314 -0.36 14.30 -8.93
CA HIS A 314 1.09 14.39 -8.78
C HIS A 314 1.72 15.46 -9.69
N TYR A 315 1.00 15.91 -10.71
CA TYR A 315 1.46 16.90 -11.67
C TYR A 315 0.55 18.13 -11.68
N SER A 316 1.11 19.28 -11.99
CA SER A 316 0.35 20.52 -12.03
C SER A 316 -0.80 20.51 -13.05
N TYR A 317 -0.67 19.76 -14.16
CA TYR A 317 -1.75 19.58 -15.12
C TYR A 317 -2.95 18.80 -14.55
N GLY A 318 -2.76 18.03 -13.46
CA GLY A 318 -3.81 17.25 -12.76
C GLY A 318 -4.14 17.79 -11.36
N LYS A 319 -3.75 19.03 -11.02
CA LYS A 319 -3.86 19.56 -9.66
C LYS A 319 -5.29 19.85 -9.16
N TYR A 320 -6.32 19.64 -9.96
CA TYR A 320 -7.70 19.93 -9.57
C TYR A 320 -8.56 18.66 -9.48
N ALA A 321 -9.13 18.44 -8.30
CA ALA A 321 -10.29 17.58 -8.10
C ALA A 321 -11.56 18.43 -8.27
N VAL A 322 -12.53 17.95 -9.06
CA VAL A 322 -13.73 18.70 -9.43
C VAL A 322 -15.01 17.98 -9.02
N TYR A 323 -16.04 18.74 -8.71
CA TYR A 323 -17.27 18.20 -8.14
C TYR A 323 -18.51 18.70 -8.91
N PRO A 324 -18.64 18.36 -10.21
CA PRO A 324 -19.78 18.82 -11.04
C PRO A 324 -21.14 18.28 -10.55
N GLY A 325 -21.14 17.17 -9.81
CA GLY A 325 -22.33 16.57 -9.19
C GLY A 325 -22.61 17.08 -7.77
N ASP A 326 -21.81 18.04 -7.24
CA ASP A 326 -21.89 18.51 -5.84
C ASP A 326 -21.84 17.36 -4.81
N ASN A 327 -20.96 16.38 -5.03
CA ASN A 327 -21.00 15.07 -4.38
C ASN A 327 -19.82 14.78 -3.43
N LEU A 328 -19.16 15.82 -2.88
CA LEU A 328 -18.07 15.66 -1.90
C LEU A 328 -18.50 14.77 -0.71
N ALA A 329 -19.75 14.88 -0.27
CA ALA A 329 -20.26 14.09 0.84
C ALA A 329 -20.20 12.57 0.59
N THR A 330 -20.44 12.13 -0.63
CA THR A 330 -20.28 10.71 -1.02
C THR A 330 -18.80 10.32 -1.11
N GLN A 331 -17.98 11.19 -1.68
CA GLN A 331 -16.55 10.94 -1.84
C GLN A 331 -15.83 10.65 -0.51
N ILE A 332 -16.26 11.26 0.59
CA ILE A 332 -15.63 11.07 1.91
C ILE A 332 -16.21 9.89 2.71
N ARG A 333 -17.26 9.20 2.25
CA ARG A 333 -17.89 8.09 2.98
C ARG A 333 -16.93 6.96 3.37
N PRO A 334 -16.00 6.49 2.52
CA PRO A 334 -15.04 5.45 2.90
C PRO A 334 -14.20 5.82 4.14
N PHE A 335 -13.89 7.10 4.30
CA PHE A 335 -13.20 7.61 5.49
C PHE A 335 -14.13 7.62 6.71
N VAL A 336 -15.24 8.34 6.63
CA VAL A 336 -16.06 8.68 7.80
C VAL A 336 -16.98 7.55 8.27
N GLU A 337 -17.45 6.71 7.36
CA GLU A 337 -18.32 5.56 7.67
C GLU A 337 -17.52 4.23 7.72
N GLY A 338 -16.39 4.15 7.03
CA GLY A 338 -15.50 3.00 6.99
C GLY A 338 -14.37 3.10 8.01
N ALA A 339 -13.30 3.78 7.66
CA ALA A 339 -12.05 3.79 8.42
C ALA A 339 -12.10 4.55 9.75
N PHE A 340 -13.06 5.45 9.97
CA PHE A 340 -13.29 6.12 11.26
C PHE A 340 -14.32 5.40 12.15
N GLN A 341 -14.88 4.28 11.69
CA GLN A 341 -15.85 3.48 12.42
C GLN A 341 -15.51 2.00 12.32
N LEU A 342 -14.37 1.63 12.92
CA LEU A 342 -13.90 0.26 12.95
C LEU A 342 -14.77 -0.62 13.86
N LYS A 343 -14.84 -1.92 13.56
CA LYS A 343 -15.50 -2.92 14.42
C LYS A 343 -14.61 -3.35 15.56
N GLY A 344 -13.29 -3.36 15.34
CA GLY A 344 -12.28 -3.70 16.33
C GLY A 344 -12.12 -2.63 17.41
N LYS A 345 -11.44 -2.98 18.50
CA LYS A 345 -11.24 -2.12 19.67
C LYS A 345 -10.41 -0.86 19.38
N THR A 346 -9.61 -0.86 18.30
CA THR A 346 -8.79 0.30 17.91
C THR A 346 -9.66 1.48 17.44
N GLY A 347 -10.90 1.22 17.03
CA GLY A 347 -11.99 2.15 16.83
C GLY A 347 -11.88 3.06 15.61
N MET A 348 -10.67 3.50 15.24
CA MET A 348 -10.44 4.48 14.16
C MET A 348 -9.05 4.28 13.56
N ALA A 349 -8.90 4.60 12.26
CA ALA A 349 -7.59 4.66 11.62
C ALA A 349 -6.62 5.59 12.35
N SER A 350 -5.35 5.22 12.43
CA SER A 350 -4.34 5.93 13.22
C SER A 350 -3.78 7.18 12.55
N ALA A 351 -3.84 7.24 11.22
CA ALA A 351 -3.31 8.35 10.43
C ALA A 351 -4.13 8.57 9.16
N VAL A 352 -4.09 9.81 8.66
CA VAL A 352 -4.72 10.24 7.40
C VAL A 352 -3.70 10.99 6.56
N MET A 353 -3.67 10.72 5.26
CA MET A 353 -2.90 11.48 4.29
C MET A 353 -3.85 12.27 3.38
N PRO A 354 -3.83 13.60 3.41
CA PRO A 354 -4.56 14.42 2.45
C PRO A 354 -3.93 14.32 1.06
N TYR A 355 -4.76 14.33 0.02
CA TYR A 355 -4.28 14.27 -1.36
C TYR A 355 -3.64 15.59 -1.82
N TYR A 356 -2.86 15.54 -2.88
CA TYR A 356 -2.19 16.71 -3.47
C TYR A 356 -3.17 17.78 -3.94
N THR A 357 -4.30 17.35 -4.53
CA THR A 357 -5.19 18.19 -5.31
C THR A 357 -5.81 19.33 -4.53
N ILE A 358 -6.18 20.36 -5.29
CA ILE A 358 -7.11 21.39 -4.86
C ILE A 358 -8.53 20.82 -5.03
N SER A 359 -9.28 20.66 -3.94
CA SER A 359 -10.71 20.35 -3.99
C SER A 359 -11.45 21.60 -4.47
N TYR A 360 -11.61 21.71 -5.79
CA TYR A 360 -12.02 22.95 -6.47
C TYR A 360 -13.39 23.43 -6.02
N ASN A 361 -13.47 24.69 -5.57
CA ASN A 361 -14.67 25.35 -5.05
C ASN A 361 -15.35 24.64 -3.84
N GLN A 362 -14.62 23.80 -3.10
CA GLN A 362 -15.17 23.15 -1.92
C GLN A 362 -14.93 23.93 -0.61
N ASP A 363 -13.92 24.79 -0.57
CA ASP A 363 -13.66 25.64 0.58
C ASP A 363 -14.65 26.84 0.60
N PRO A 364 -15.48 26.99 1.66
CA PRO A 364 -16.45 28.08 1.76
C PRO A 364 -15.84 29.49 1.80
N SER A 365 -14.55 29.61 2.16
CA SER A 365 -13.80 30.87 2.10
C SER A 365 -13.47 31.30 0.67
N GLY A 366 -13.58 30.38 -0.31
CA GLY A 366 -13.22 30.59 -1.70
C GLY A 366 -11.73 30.39 -1.99
N GLU A 367 -10.93 29.99 -1.00
CA GLU A 367 -9.52 29.66 -1.22
C GLU A 367 -9.37 28.41 -2.09
N GLN A 368 -8.41 28.46 -3.03
CA GLN A 368 -8.09 27.34 -3.92
C GLN A 368 -6.68 26.83 -3.59
N ASN A 369 -6.57 26.02 -2.57
CA ASN A 369 -5.31 25.48 -2.07
C ASN A 369 -5.31 23.94 -2.11
N GLY A 370 -4.15 23.34 -2.31
CA GLY A 370 -3.97 21.89 -2.12
C GLY A 370 -4.50 21.45 -0.75
N ASN A 371 -5.10 20.27 -0.68
CA ASN A 371 -5.87 19.81 0.48
C ASN A 371 -5.14 19.94 1.83
N SER A 372 -3.84 19.67 1.88
CA SER A 372 -3.04 19.82 3.11
C SER A 372 -2.88 21.28 3.58
N TYR A 373 -3.13 22.25 2.70
CA TYR A 373 -3.04 23.68 3.02
C TYR A 373 -4.38 24.30 3.45
N SER A 374 -5.49 23.60 3.17
CA SER A 374 -6.83 24.12 3.46
C SER A 374 -7.20 23.88 4.91
N LYS A 375 -7.39 24.97 5.67
CA LYS A 375 -7.94 24.90 7.03
C LYS A 375 -9.32 24.25 7.04
N TYR A 376 -10.14 24.53 6.04
CA TYR A 376 -11.47 23.93 5.92
C TYR A 376 -11.39 22.40 5.79
N ILE A 377 -10.57 21.90 4.86
CA ILE A 377 -10.43 20.45 4.61
C ILE A 377 -9.85 19.73 5.84
N ILE A 378 -8.84 20.29 6.49
CA ILE A 378 -8.11 19.63 7.59
C ILE A 378 -8.74 19.93 8.95
N THR A 379 -8.90 21.20 9.33
CA THR A 379 -9.40 21.55 10.66
C THR A 379 -10.92 21.44 10.72
N ASP A 380 -11.63 22.21 9.89
CA ASP A 380 -13.08 22.36 10.06
C ASP A 380 -13.81 21.04 9.70
N LEU A 381 -13.38 20.37 8.63
CA LEU A 381 -14.01 19.13 8.17
C LEU A 381 -13.45 17.89 8.90
N LEU A 382 -12.15 17.60 8.76
CA LEU A 382 -11.55 16.36 9.27
C LEU A 382 -11.49 16.35 10.80
N ARG A 383 -10.95 17.42 11.43
CA ARG A 383 -10.74 17.47 12.88
C ARG A 383 -12.02 17.74 13.66
N GLU A 384 -12.76 18.81 13.30
CA GLU A 384 -13.88 19.30 14.09
C GLU A 384 -15.18 18.57 13.73
N LYS A 385 -15.54 18.51 12.44
CA LYS A 385 -16.81 17.88 12.04
C LYS A 385 -16.80 16.37 12.23
N TYR A 386 -15.71 15.69 11.85
CA TYR A 386 -15.61 14.21 11.91
C TYR A 386 -14.77 13.70 13.08
N GLY A 387 -14.21 14.58 13.91
CA GLY A 387 -13.58 14.21 15.19
C GLY A 387 -12.26 13.43 15.08
N PHE A 388 -11.57 13.50 13.94
CA PHE A 388 -10.31 12.78 13.77
C PHE A 388 -9.17 13.42 14.58
N ASP A 389 -8.66 12.73 15.61
CA ASP A 389 -7.51 13.19 16.44
C ASP A 389 -6.23 12.38 16.23
N GLY A 390 -6.13 11.57 15.17
CA GLY A 390 -4.92 10.88 14.76
C GLY A 390 -3.93 11.78 14.03
N VAL A 391 -2.84 11.18 13.54
CA VAL A 391 -1.82 11.87 12.73
C VAL A 391 -2.39 12.28 11.38
N VAL A 392 -2.16 13.53 10.99
CA VAL A 392 -2.32 14.00 9.61
C VAL A 392 -0.93 14.23 9.03
N CYS A 393 -0.57 13.41 8.02
CA CYS A 393 0.69 13.49 7.30
C CYS A 393 0.42 13.95 5.86
N THR A 394 1.13 14.97 5.38
CA THR A 394 0.99 15.39 3.97
C THR A 394 1.36 14.27 3.01
N ASP A 395 0.84 14.31 1.81
CA ASP A 395 1.44 13.59 0.71
C ASP A 395 2.82 14.18 0.36
N TRP A 396 3.57 13.57 -0.60
CA TRP A 396 5.02 13.80 -0.75
C TRP A 396 5.37 15.11 -1.43
N ASN A 397 6.31 15.88 -0.80
CA ASN A 397 6.94 17.07 -1.35
C ASN A 397 5.95 18.23 -1.65
N ILE A 398 4.85 18.35 -0.90
CA ILE A 398 3.88 19.42 -1.15
C ILE A 398 4.44 20.82 -0.85
N THR A 399 5.47 20.95 -0.02
CA THR A 399 6.06 22.23 0.34
C THR A 399 7.19 22.67 -0.59
N LYS A 400 7.64 21.77 -1.49
CA LYS A 400 8.73 22.05 -2.44
C LYS A 400 8.26 22.74 -3.72
N ASP A 401 9.16 23.49 -4.34
CA ASP A 401 8.92 24.12 -5.64
C ASP A 401 8.83 23.09 -6.76
N TYR A 402 8.06 23.42 -7.79
CA TYR A 402 8.11 22.76 -9.09
C TYR A 402 8.47 23.81 -10.16
N PHE A 403 8.89 23.36 -11.34
CA PHE A 403 9.51 24.25 -12.33
C PHE A 403 8.84 24.24 -13.70
N HIS A 404 7.89 23.33 -13.94
CA HIS A 404 7.10 23.23 -15.15
C HIS A 404 5.87 22.34 -14.92
N VAL A 405 4.86 22.46 -15.79
CA VAL A 405 3.53 21.84 -15.61
C VAL A 405 3.59 20.32 -15.47
N GLU A 406 4.52 19.66 -16.14
CA GLU A 406 4.77 18.23 -16.09
C GLU A 406 5.84 17.81 -15.06
N GLY A 407 6.32 18.74 -14.23
CA GLY A 407 7.33 18.48 -13.19
C GLY A 407 6.79 17.61 -12.05
N PHE A 408 7.64 16.72 -11.56
CA PHE A 408 7.30 15.79 -10.48
C PHE A 408 7.91 16.21 -9.13
N GLU A 409 8.72 17.27 -9.09
CA GLU A 409 9.56 17.63 -7.94
C GLU A 409 8.71 18.09 -6.75
N GLY A 410 8.08 19.25 -6.87
CA GLY A 410 7.24 19.86 -5.84
C GLY A 410 5.77 19.85 -6.23
N LYS A 411 4.89 20.07 -5.23
CA LYS A 411 3.43 20.00 -5.43
C LYS A 411 2.71 21.06 -4.58
N CYS A 412 3.21 22.29 -4.60
CA CYS A 412 2.71 23.40 -3.78
C CYS A 412 1.46 24.08 -4.37
N TRP A 413 0.51 23.27 -4.83
CA TRP A 413 -0.68 23.74 -5.55
C TRP A 413 -1.46 24.84 -4.82
N GLY A 414 -1.61 25.98 -5.49
CA GLY A 414 -2.26 27.18 -4.95
C GLY A 414 -1.41 28.01 -3.99
N ASN A 415 -0.14 27.61 -3.73
CA ASN A 415 0.78 28.29 -2.82
C ASN A 415 2.16 28.53 -3.46
N GLU A 416 2.19 28.65 -4.76
CA GLU A 416 3.40 28.74 -5.58
C GLU A 416 4.25 29.99 -5.26
N THR A 417 3.64 31.06 -4.77
CA THR A 417 4.33 32.33 -4.44
C THR A 417 4.96 32.36 -3.05
N LEU A 418 4.64 31.38 -2.19
CA LEU A 418 5.19 31.29 -0.85
C LEU A 418 6.56 30.61 -0.86
N THR A 419 7.41 30.95 0.10
CA THR A 419 8.64 30.21 0.39
C THR A 419 8.34 28.85 0.99
N GLU A 420 9.30 27.93 0.99
CA GLU A 420 9.13 26.60 1.59
C GLU A 420 8.75 26.69 3.08
N ALA A 421 9.37 27.60 3.85
CA ALA A 421 9.05 27.81 5.25
C ALA A 421 7.63 28.37 5.47
N GLU A 422 7.19 29.31 4.64
CA GLU A 422 5.81 29.83 4.68
C GLU A 422 4.78 28.75 4.33
N ARG A 423 5.11 27.86 3.40
CA ARG A 423 4.28 26.69 3.07
C ARG A 423 4.18 25.73 4.27
N HIS A 424 5.30 25.42 4.94
CA HIS A 424 5.28 24.63 6.17
C HIS A 424 4.41 25.30 7.24
N TYR A 425 4.55 26.61 7.42
CA TYR A 425 3.74 27.37 8.36
C TYR A 425 2.25 27.27 8.05
N LYS A 426 1.83 27.50 6.79
CA LYS A 426 0.43 27.41 6.36
C LYS A 426 -0.14 25.98 6.57
N VAL A 427 0.63 24.95 6.27
CA VAL A 427 0.24 23.54 6.50
C VAL A 427 0.05 23.24 7.99
N ILE A 428 0.95 23.75 8.87
CA ILE A 428 0.82 23.61 10.32
C ILE A 428 -0.43 24.35 10.82
N GLN A 429 -0.72 25.54 10.29
CA GLN A 429 -1.93 26.30 10.62
C GLN A 429 -3.21 25.57 10.17
N ALA A 430 -3.17 24.86 9.05
CA ALA A 430 -4.28 24.02 8.60
C ALA A 430 -4.58 22.82 9.52
N GLY A 431 -3.64 22.43 10.40
CA GLY A 431 -3.86 21.34 11.38
C GLY A 431 -3.12 20.05 11.08
N VAL A 432 -2.16 20.05 10.15
CA VAL A 432 -1.31 18.90 9.77
C VAL A 432 -0.18 18.70 10.78
N ASP A 433 0.25 17.45 11.00
CA ASP A 433 1.24 17.08 12.01
C ASP A 433 2.59 16.65 11.41
N GLN A 434 2.62 16.19 10.15
CA GLN A 434 3.81 15.58 9.56
C GLN A 434 3.94 15.88 8.07
N PHE A 435 5.17 15.95 7.57
CA PHE A 435 5.51 16.33 6.20
C PHE A 435 6.10 15.14 5.42
N GLY A 436 5.33 14.58 4.50
CA GLY A 436 5.77 13.51 3.60
C GLY A 436 6.82 13.98 2.59
N GLY A 437 7.87 13.18 2.42
CA GLY A 437 8.97 13.47 1.48
C GLY A 437 9.97 14.52 1.95
N ASN A 438 9.82 15.07 3.15
CA ASN A 438 10.70 16.09 3.72
C ASN A 438 11.68 15.46 4.73
N ASN A 439 12.96 15.84 4.64
CA ASN A 439 14.04 15.38 5.50
C ASN A 439 14.91 16.52 6.06
N GLU A 440 14.48 17.75 5.88
CA GLU A 440 15.16 18.95 6.38
C GLU A 440 14.30 19.65 7.44
N LYS A 441 14.81 19.73 8.67
CA LYS A 441 14.08 20.37 9.79
C LYS A 441 14.07 21.89 9.75
N GLY A 442 15.00 22.52 8.99
CA GLY A 442 15.15 23.98 8.91
C GLY A 442 13.83 24.70 8.63
N PRO A 443 13.13 24.40 7.52
CA PRO A 443 11.84 25.04 7.19
C PRO A 443 10.75 24.84 8.26
N VAL A 444 10.75 23.70 8.97
CA VAL A 444 9.82 23.43 10.09
C VAL A 444 10.12 24.33 11.29
N ILE A 445 11.41 24.53 11.61
CA ILE A 445 11.83 25.44 12.70
C ILE A 445 11.53 26.91 12.34
N GLU A 446 11.72 27.30 11.08
CA GLU A 446 11.34 28.62 10.62
C GLU A 446 9.82 28.84 10.74
N ALA A 447 9.02 27.84 10.41
CA ALA A 447 7.56 27.87 10.61
C ALA A 447 7.18 28.01 12.09
N TYR A 448 7.90 27.34 13.00
CA TYR A 448 7.75 27.56 14.45
C TYR A 448 7.98 29.01 14.84
N ASN A 449 9.07 29.60 14.37
CA ASN A 449 9.40 30.99 14.66
C ASN A 449 8.35 31.98 14.09
N MET A 450 7.75 31.69 12.94
CA MET A 450 6.62 32.45 12.41
C MET A 450 5.40 32.36 13.33
N TRP A 451 5.10 31.16 13.86
CA TRP A 451 4.01 30.98 14.83
C TRP A 451 4.28 31.74 16.13
N VAL A 452 5.51 31.71 16.66
CA VAL A 452 5.92 32.49 17.83
C VAL A 452 5.68 34.00 17.60
N LYS A 453 6.04 34.51 16.44
CA LYS A 453 5.84 35.91 16.08
C LYS A 453 4.35 36.29 16.05
N ASP A 454 3.50 35.44 15.52
CA ASP A 454 2.08 35.76 15.29
C ASP A 454 1.21 35.45 16.52
N PHE A 455 1.53 34.40 17.30
CA PHE A 455 0.67 33.89 18.40
C PHE A 455 1.38 33.72 19.74
N GLY A 456 2.67 33.99 19.82
CA GLY A 456 3.48 33.85 21.03
C GLY A 456 4.06 32.46 21.25
N GLU A 457 5.10 32.39 22.09
CA GLU A 457 5.90 31.19 22.40
C GLU A 457 5.05 30.05 22.98
N GLU A 458 4.17 30.36 23.94
CA GLU A 458 3.31 29.35 24.58
C GLU A 458 2.38 28.66 23.58
N SER A 459 1.77 29.44 22.68
CA SER A 459 0.90 28.92 21.61
C SER A 459 1.68 28.07 20.62
N ALA A 460 2.86 28.52 20.19
CA ALA A 460 3.73 27.79 19.27
C ALA A 460 4.14 26.44 19.89
N ARG A 461 4.61 26.48 21.14
CA ARG A 461 5.01 25.30 21.89
C ARG A 461 3.87 24.29 22.00
N ALA A 462 2.67 24.71 22.42
CA ALA A 462 1.49 23.86 22.56
C ALA A 462 1.09 23.20 21.22
N ARG A 463 1.17 23.96 20.11
CA ARG A 463 0.85 23.43 18.77
C ARG A 463 1.82 22.31 18.34
N PHE A 464 3.12 22.53 18.57
CA PHE A 464 4.15 21.56 18.20
C PHE A 464 4.13 20.33 19.13
N GLU A 465 3.93 20.50 20.44
CA GLU A 465 3.73 19.38 21.38
C GLU A 465 2.52 18.52 20.98
N LYS A 466 1.41 19.13 20.50
CA LYS A 466 0.25 18.35 20.06
C LYS A 466 0.57 17.48 18.84
N SER A 467 1.38 17.96 17.89
CA SER A 467 1.86 17.11 16.79
C SER A 467 2.78 15.98 17.28
N ALA A 468 3.70 16.29 18.19
CA ALA A 468 4.58 15.28 18.79
C ALA A 468 3.78 14.21 19.56
N GLU A 469 2.77 14.60 20.35
CA GLU A 469 1.87 13.69 21.08
C GLU A 469 1.22 12.68 20.11
N ARG A 470 0.63 13.16 19.00
CA ARG A 470 -0.01 12.31 17.97
C ARG A 470 0.97 11.34 17.31
N LEU A 471 2.16 11.82 16.96
CA LEU A 471 3.20 11.01 16.31
C LEU A 471 3.76 9.93 17.26
N LEU A 472 4.04 10.29 18.51
CA LEU A 472 4.54 9.38 19.53
C LEU A 472 3.51 8.32 19.91
N MET A 473 2.21 8.67 19.92
CA MET A 473 1.13 7.72 20.21
C MET A 473 1.22 6.48 19.31
N ASN A 474 1.51 6.67 18.02
CA ASN A 474 1.64 5.56 17.05
C ASN A 474 2.79 4.60 17.40
N SER A 475 3.86 5.09 18.01
CA SER A 475 4.99 4.26 18.47
C SER A 475 4.70 3.57 19.80
N PHE A 476 4.01 4.23 20.73
CA PHE A 476 3.66 3.63 22.02
C PHE A 476 2.65 2.49 21.87
N ARG A 477 1.58 2.70 21.11
CA ARG A 477 0.52 1.68 20.98
C ARG A 477 0.93 0.44 20.17
N THR A 478 1.99 0.54 19.36
CA THR A 478 2.56 -0.59 18.62
C THR A 478 3.75 -1.26 19.34
N GLY A 479 4.06 -0.84 20.58
CA GLY A 479 5.09 -1.45 21.43
C GLY A 479 6.54 -1.20 21.00
N LEU A 480 6.78 -0.21 20.11
CA LEU A 480 8.14 0.11 19.65
C LEU A 480 9.04 0.61 20.78
N PHE A 481 8.50 1.32 21.78
CA PHE A 481 9.26 1.77 22.93
C PHE A 481 9.68 0.60 23.85
N GLU A 482 8.87 -0.44 23.93
CA GLU A 482 9.16 -1.63 24.71
C GLU A 482 10.19 -2.50 24.00
N ASN A 483 9.85 -2.99 22.81
CA ASN A 483 10.72 -3.88 22.05
C ASN A 483 10.64 -3.63 20.52
N PRO A 484 11.53 -2.80 19.97
CA PRO A 484 11.60 -2.57 18.53
C PRO A 484 12.47 -3.60 17.79
N TYR A 485 13.09 -4.55 18.49
CA TYR A 485 14.04 -5.50 17.91
C TYR A 485 13.35 -6.76 17.40
N LEU A 486 13.92 -7.34 16.35
CA LEU A 486 13.42 -8.52 15.67
C LEU A 486 14.37 -9.71 15.85
N ASN A 487 13.79 -10.88 16.07
CA ASN A 487 14.52 -12.14 15.94
C ASN A 487 14.56 -12.52 14.45
N VAL A 488 15.76 -12.54 13.86
CA VAL A 488 15.98 -12.78 12.43
C VAL A 488 15.43 -14.12 11.96
N GLU A 489 15.61 -15.19 12.74
CA GLU A 489 15.09 -16.52 12.40
C GLU A 489 13.55 -16.54 12.39
N ASN A 490 12.92 -15.83 13.33
CA ASN A 490 11.47 -15.71 13.36
C ASN A 490 10.95 -14.90 12.18
N THR A 491 11.63 -13.81 11.81
CA THR A 491 11.29 -13.04 10.60
C THR A 491 11.23 -13.93 9.36
N VAL A 492 12.26 -14.73 9.14
CA VAL A 492 12.32 -15.66 7.97
C VAL A 492 11.20 -16.72 8.01
N LYS A 493 10.75 -17.13 9.20
CA LYS A 493 9.65 -18.09 9.34
C LYS A 493 8.27 -17.46 9.12
N VAL A 494 8.09 -16.19 9.46
CA VAL A 494 6.79 -15.51 9.38
C VAL A 494 6.54 -15.00 7.96
N VAL A 495 7.52 -14.28 7.39
CA VAL A 495 7.34 -13.59 6.10
C VAL A 495 7.22 -14.61 4.97
N GLY A 496 6.12 -14.55 4.23
CA GLY A 496 5.83 -15.43 3.10
C GLY A 496 5.72 -16.91 3.49
N ASN A 497 5.28 -17.23 4.72
CA ASN A 497 5.08 -18.63 5.10
C ASN A 497 4.01 -19.30 4.23
N PRO A 498 3.96 -20.66 4.17
CA PRO A 498 3.05 -21.38 3.28
C PRO A 498 1.58 -21.05 3.49
N ASP A 499 1.12 -20.82 4.72
CA ASP A 499 -0.28 -20.51 5.02
C ASP A 499 -0.66 -19.10 4.51
N PHE A 500 0.23 -18.13 4.64
CA PHE A 500 0.04 -16.78 4.13
C PHE A 500 0.06 -16.73 2.60
N MET A 501 0.99 -17.48 1.98
CA MET A 501 1.03 -17.65 0.53
C MET A 501 -0.25 -18.28 -0.01
N LYS A 502 -0.80 -19.28 0.69
CA LYS A 502 -2.05 -19.95 0.33
C LYS A 502 -3.24 -19.00 0.42
N ALA A 503 -3.37 -18.23 1.52
CA ALA A 503 -4.46 -17.29 1.70
C ALA A 503 -4.47 -16.23 0.58
N GLY A 504 -3.29 -15.70 0.23
CA GLY A 504 -3.15 -14.76 -0.88
C GLY A 504 -3.52 -15.38 -2.24
N TYR A 505 -3.13 -16.63 -2.47
CA TYR A 505 -3.50 -17.33 -3.71
C TYR A 505 -5.01 -17.59 -3.82
N GLU A 506 -5.67 -17.97 -2.73
CA GLU A 506 -7.12 -18.13 -2.67
C GLU A 506 -7.85 -16.81 -2.94
N ALA A 507 -7.33 -15.67 -2.43
CA ALA A 507 -7.86 -14.36 -2.75
C ALA A 507 -7.69 -14.00 -4.24
N GLN A 508 -6.56 -14.36 -4.85
CA GLN A 508 -6.33 -14.17 -6.29
C GLN A 508 -7.37 -14.95 -7.12
N LEU A 509 -7.63 -16.22 -6.78
CA LEU A 509 -8.64 -17.03 -7.45
C LEU A 509 -10.06 -16.41 -7.35
N LYS A 510 -10.44 -15.93 -6.16
CA LYS A 510 -11.73 -15.26 -5.93
C LYS A 510 -11.88 -13.94 -6.69
N SER A 511 -10.78 -13.26 -7.00
CA SER A 511 -10.77 -11.96 -7.66
C SER A 511 -10.99 -12.01 -9.17
N ILE A 512 -10.77 -13.16 -9.81
CA ILE A 512 -10.90 -13.31 -11.26
C ILE A 512 -12.37 -13.25 -11.66
N ILE A 513 -12.70 -12.33 -12.57
CA ILE A 513 -14.07 -12.14 -13.08
C ILE A 513 -14.22 -12.81 -14.43
N MET A 514 -15.24 -13.61 -14.61
CA MET A 514 -15.68 -14.05 -15.95
C MET A 514 -16.80 -13.13 -16.44
N LEU A 515 -16.53 -12.36 -17.51
CA LEU A 515 -17.52 -11.47 -18.11
C LEU A 515 -18.36 -12.15 -19.21
N LYS A 516 -17.75 -13.10 -19.93
CA LYS A 516 -18.37 -13.78 -21.06
C LYS A 516 -17.98 -15.23 -21.08
N ASN A 517 -18.93 -16.10 -21.40
CA ASN A 517 -18.71 -17.54 -21.64
C ASN A 517 -19.72 -18.07 -22.70
N HIS A 518 -19.60 -17.52 -23.92
CA HIS A 518 -20.47 -17.86 -25.04
C HIS A 518 -20.39 -19.35 -25.36
N SER A 519 -21.56 -20.00 -25.48
CA SER A 519 -21.67 -21.43 -25.76
C SER A 519 -20.95 -22.34 -24.74
N ASN A 520 -20.71 -21.86 -23.53
CA ASN A 520 -20.03 -22.58 -22.44
C ASN A 520 -18.66 -23.16 -22.87
N VAL A 521 -17.84 -22.32 -23.53
CA VAL A 521 -16.49 -22.73 -23.97
C VAL A 521 -15.54 -22.97 -22.80
N LEU A 522 -15.82 -22.39 -21.64
CA LEU A 522 -15.16 -22.67 -20.36
C LEU A 522 -16.07 -23.52 -19.47
N PRO A 523 -15.49 -24.41 -18.63
CA PRO A 523 -14.06 -24.72 -18.48
C PRO A 523 -13.52 -25.62 -19.59
N ARG A 524 -12.19 -25.57 -19.80
CA ARG A 524 -11.45 -26.42 -20.75
C ARG A 524 -10.85 -27.62 -20.02
N GLN A 525 -11.62 -28.67 -19.85
CA GLN A 525 -11.17 -29.86 -19.15
C GLN A 525 -10.28 -30.78 -20.02
N GLY A 526 -9.36 -31.49 -19.36
CA GLY A 526 -8.44 -32.40 -20.00
C GLY A 526 -7.27 -31.76 -20.72
N ARG A 527 -6.40 -32.58 -21.32
CA ARG A 527 -5.21 -32.08 -22.03
C ARG A 527 -5.53 -31.72 -23.46
N ALA A 528 -6.13 -30.54 -23.63
CA ALA A 528 -6.40 -29.96 -24.95
C ALA A 528 -5.16 -29.20 -25.47
N LYS A 529 -5.05 -29.05 -26.78
CA LYS A 529 -4.00 -28.28 -27.44
C LYS A 529 -4.34 -26.81 -27.41
N VAL A 530 -3.44 -25.99 -26.83
CA VAL A 530 -3.64 -24.55 -26.68
C VAL A 530 -2.64 -23.74 -27.51
N TYR A 531 -3.13 -22.71 -28.19
CA TYR A 531 -2.32 -21.66 -28.78
C TYR A 531 -2.33 -20.41 -27.91
N ILE A 532 -1.14 -19.94 -27.50
CA ILE A 532 -0.96 -18.73 -26.71
C ILE A 532 0.01 -17.84 -27.47
N PRO A 533 -0.47 -16.74 -28.13
CA PRO A 533 0.42 -15.84 -28.86
C PRO A 533 1.24 -14.98 -27.90
N GLN A 534 2.44 -14.60 -28.35
CA GLN A 534 3.20 -13.52 -27.72
C GLN A 534 2.47 -12.18 -27.91
N TYR A 535 2.62 -11.26 -26.96
CA TYR A 535 2.18 -9.89 -27.11
C TYR A 535 3.36 -8.91 -27.09
N TYR A 536 3.16 -7.72 -27.63
CA TYR A 536 4.19 -6.69 -27.67
C TYR A 536 4.03 -5.76 -26.47
N GLU A 537 5.04 -5.71 -25.59
CA GLU A 537 5.17 -4.65 -24.58
C GLU A 537 5.76 -3.40 -25.22
N ALA A 538 5.01 -2.30 -25.19
CA ALA A 538 5.51 -1.01 -25.67
C ALA A 538 6.68 -0.49 -24.77
N PRO A 539 7.59 0.33 -25.33
CA PRO A 539 8.62 0.97 -24.53
C PRO A 539 8.01 1.77 -23.37
N ARG A 540 8.66 1.74 -22.20
CA ARG A 540 8.27 2.55 -21.03
C ARG A 540 9.43 3.44 -20.62
N GLY A 541 9.14 4.69 -20.31
CA GLY A 541 10.11 5.62 -19.71
C GLY A 541 10.57 5.16 -18.33
N ALA A 542 11.67 5.73 -17.85
CA ALA A 542 12.11 5.55 -16.46
C ALA A 542 11.08 6.16 -15.52
N MET A 543 10.62 5.41 -14.52
CA MET A 543 9.75 5.89 -13.45
C MET A 543 10.39 5.56 -12.09
N PHE A 544 10.30 6.47 -11.15
CA PHE A 544 10.76 6.29 -9.75
C PHE A 544 12.19 5.72 -9.61
N GLY A 545 13.11 6.17 -10.47
CA GLY A 545 14.50 5.71 -10.46
C GLY A 545 14.74 4.33 -11.11
N GLY A 546 13.73 3.74 -11.73
CA GLY A 546 13.86 2.55 -12.57
C GLY A 546 14.49 2.87 -13.93
N ALA A 547 15.04 1.87 -14.63
CA ALA A 547 15.55 2.02 -15.99
C ALA A 547 14.40 2.07 -17.02
N ALA A 548 14.56 2.88 -18.07
CA ALA A 548 13.69 2.82 -19.22
C ALA A 548 13.73 1.43 -19.86
N GLN A 549 12.57 0.89 -20.22
CA GLN A 549 12.47 -0.42 -20.88
C GLN A 549 12.21 -0.25 -22.36
N GLN A 550 12.96 -0.97 -23.19
CA GLN A 550 12.73 -1.05 -24.62
C GLN A 550 11.51 -1.94 -24.93
N GLY A 551 10.82 -1.63 -26.02
CA GLY A 551 9.71 -2.46 -26.48
C GLY A 551 10.19 -3.87 -26.86
N ARG A 552 9.42 -4.90 -26.50
CA ARG A 552 9.80 -6.31 -26.70
C ARG A 552 8.57 -7.21 -26.88
N TRP A 553 8.77 -8.33 -27.55
CA TRP A 553 7.80 -9.42 -27.55
C TRP A 553 7.97 -10.27 -26.30
N VAL A 554 6.84 -10.66 -25.68
CA VAL A 554 6.81 -11.36 -24.40
C VAL A 554 5.89 -12.58 -24.50
N ASP A 555 6.36 -13.72 -23.99
CA ASP A 555 5.51 -14.85 -23.70
C ASP A 555 4.70 -14.54 -22.41
N PRO A 556 3.36 -14.48 -22.47
CA PRO A 556 2.57 -14.08 -21.31
C PRO A 556 2.66 -15.09 -20.16
N VAL A 557 2.84 -16.38 -20.49
CA VAL A 557 2.91 -17.47 -19.52
C VAL A 557 4.07 -18.39 -19.88
N ALA A 558 4.83 -18.83 -18.91
CA ALA A 558 5.91 -19.79 -19.12
C ALA A 558 5.35 -21.14 -19.64
N GLY A 559 5.99 -21.69 -20.67
CA GLY A 559 5.56 -22.96 -21.26
C GLY A 559 5.54 -24.14 -20.29
N SER A 560 6.42 -24.13 -19.27
CA SER A 560 6.43 -25.12 -18.16
C SER A 560 5.16 -25.05 -17.33
N MET A 561 4.63 -23.85 -17.07
CA MET A 561 3.37 -23.66 -16.35
C MET A 561 2.18 -24.11 -17.21
N VAL A 562 2.12 -23.67 -18.47
CA VAL A 562 1.06 -24.11 -19.43
C VAL A 562 1.03 -25.64 -19.52
N GLY A 563 2.21 -26.29 -19.61
CA GLY A 563 2.36 -27.74 -19.70
C GLY A 563 1.79 -28.52 -18.52
N LYS A 564 1.50 -27.89 -17.39
CA LYS A 564 0.78 -28.53 -16.26
C LYS A 564 -0.70 -28.73 -16.56
N TYR A 565 -1.27 -27.93 -17.44
CA TYR A 565 -2.71 -27.90 -17.76
C TYR A 565 -3.02 -28.37 -19.17
N PHE A 566 -2.26 -27.91 -20.18
CA PHE A 566 -2.57 -28.05 -21.61
C PHE A 566 -1.32 -28.38 -22.42
N ASP A 567 -1.51 -28.89 -23.65
CA ASP A 567 -0.43 -29.11 -24.60
C ASP A 567 -0.26 -27.86 -25.46
N GLN A 568 0.76 -27.04 -25.20
CA GLN A 568 1.00 -25.81 -25.96
C GLN A 568 1.48 -26.11 -27.39
N VAL A 569 0.89 -25.45 -28.38
CA VAL A 569 1.27 -25.51 -29.79
C VAL A 569 1.62 -24.12 -30.32
N THR A 570 2.53 -24.06 -31.29
CA THR A 570 2.98 -22.79 -31.88
C THR A 570 2.15 -22.35 -33.09
N ASN A 571 1.46 -23.31 -33.75
CA ASN A 571 0.63 -23.04 -34.91
C ASN A 571 -0.85 -23.05 -34.48
N PRO A 572 -1.60 -21.95 -34.65
CA PRO A 572 -3.01 -21.88 -34.27
C PRO A 572 -3.90 -22.90 -34.99
N LYS A 573 -3.51 -23.39 -36.17
CA LYS A 573 -4.27 -24.43 -36.88
C LYS A 573 -4.28 -25.77 -36.16
N ASP A 574 -3.22 -26.07 -35.37
CA ASP A 574 -3.05 -27.31 -34.63
C ASP A 574 -3.69 -27.25 -33.24
N ALA A 575 -4.11 -26.09 -32.77
CA ALA A 575 -4.74 -25.86 -31.48
C ALA A 575 -6.23 -26.26 -31.50
N ASP A 576 -6.73 -26.67 -30.34
CA ASP A 576 -8.15 -26.85 -30.06
C ASP A 576 -8.83 -25.55 -29.63
N PHE A 577 -8.07 -24.68 -28.97
CA PHE A 577 -8.50 -23.34 -28.54
C PHE A 577 -7.30 -22.42 -28.39
N ALA A 578 -7.56 -21.10 -28.22
CA ALA A 578 -6.52 -20.12 -27.93
C ALA A 578 -6.79 -19.37 -26.61
N ILE A 579 -5.70 -18.97 -25.93
CA ILE A 579 -5.75 -17.99 -24.82
C ILE A 579 -4.94 -16.77 -25.24
N VAL A 580 -5.57 -15.60 -25.25
CA VAL A 580 -4.93 -14.33 -25.61
C VAL A 580 -4.84 -13.46 -24.35
N PHE A 581 -3.62 -13.20 -23.89
CA PHE A 581 -3.36 -12.30 -22.77
C PHE A 581 -3.12 -10.90 -23.28
N ILE A 582 -3.83 -9.91 -22.73
CA ILE A 582 -3.71 -8.49 -23.07
C ILE A 582 -3.78 -7.62 -21.81
N ASN A 583 -3.26 -6.40 -21.90
CA ASN A 583 -3.46 -5.36 -20.88
C ASN A 583 -4.52 -4.37 -21.36
N ALA A 584 -5.24 -3.72 -20.45
CA ALA A 584 -6.16 -2.64 -20.75
C ALA A 584 -5.50 -1.52 -21.57
N PRO A 585 -6.28 -0.68 -22.30
CA PRO A 585 -5.75 0.41 -23.12
C PRO A 585 -4.87 1.39 -22.33
N ALA A 586 -3.77 1.81 -22.93
CA ALA A 586 -2.79 2.73 -22.33
C ALA A 586 -2.57 3.95 -23.26
N SER A 587 -3.24 5.07 -22.96
CA SER A 587 -3.28 6.27 -23.81
C SER A 587 -2.51 7.48 -23.27
N GLY A 588 -1.74 7.31 -22.16
CA GLY A 588 -0.94 8.37 -21.56
C GLY A 588 -1.62 9.05 -20.35
N SER A 589 -1.11 10.23 -19.99
CA SER A 589 -1.43 10.93 -18.74
C SER A 589 -2.41 12.11 -18.88
N GLY A 590 -2.86 12.40 -20.10
CA GLY A 590 -3.72 13.57 -20.38
C GLY A 590 -2.97 14.89 -20.61
N TYR A 591 -1.63 14.85 -20.68
CA TYR A 591 -0.78 15.98 -21.04
C TYR A 591 0.31 15.54 -22.02
N ASP A 592 0.56 16.37 -23.06
CA ASP A 592 1.56 16.14 -24.09
C ASP A 592 2.37 17.42 -24.35
N VAL A 593 3.64 17.39 -23.96
CA VAL A 593 4.60 18.49 -24.19
C VAL A 593 4.71 18.84 -25.66
N ALA A 594 4.64 17.83 -26.57
CA ALA A 594 4.74 18.05 -27.99
C ALA A 594 3.53 18.80 -28.58
N ASP A 595 2.34 18.67 -27.97
CA ASP A 595 1.18 19.52 -28.33
C ASP A 595 1.43 20.98 -27.93
N ARG A 596 1.99 21.20 -26.74
CA ARG A 596 2.36 22.53 -26.25
C ARG A 596 3.40 23.22 -27.15
N GLU A 597 4.44 22.51 -27.52
CA GLU A 597 5.51 23.00 -28.39
C GLU A 597 5.00 23.39 -29.81
N LYS A 598 3.92 22.78 -30.26
CA LYS A 598 3.26 23.08 -31.53
C LYS A 598 2.21 24.19 -31.42
N GLY A 599 2.09 24.85 -30.27
CA GLY A 599 1.16 25.96 -30.03
C GLY A 599 -0.21 25.54 -29.51
N GLY A 600 -0.39 24.26 -29.08
CA GLY A 600 -1.53 23.80 -28.32
C GLY A 600 -1.43 24.19 -26.85
N ASN A 601 -2.43 23.80 -26.04
CA ASN A 601 -2.43 24.02 -24.60
C ASN A 601 -1.75 22.87 -23.81
N GLY A 602 -1.30 21.80 -24.47
CA GLY A 602 -0.70 20.61 -23.85
C GLY A 602 -1.72 19.56 -23.38
N TYR A 603 -2.96 19.94 -23.12
CA TYR A 603 -4.01 19.01 -22.65
C TYR A 603 -4.53 18.16 -23.79
N VAL A 604 -4.49 16.83 -23.58
CA VAL A 604 -4.95 15.82 -24.54
C VAL A 604 -5.89 14.84 -23.81
N PRO A 605 -6.76 14.10 -24.52
CA PRO A 605 -7.65 13.15 -23.87
C PRO A 605 -6.91 11.96 -23.28
N ILE A 606 -7.47 11.38 -22.22
CA ILE A 606 -7.16 10.02 -21.75
C ILE A 606 -8.25 9.10 -22.31
N SER A 607 -7.86 8.08 -23.05
CA SER A 607 -8.77 7.14 -23.70
C SER A 607 -8.81 5.79 -22.99
N LEU A 608 -9.99 5.19 -22.93
CA LEU A 608 -10.24 3.84 -22.41
C LEU A 608 -10.47 2.82 -23.54
N GLN A 609 -10.17 3.20 -24.79
CA GLN A 609 -10.26 2.33 -25.98
C GLN A 609 -8.89 2.16 -26.65
N TYR A 610 -8.71 1.09 -27.44
CA TYR A 610 -7.46 0.81 -28.17
C TYR A 610 -7.30 1.62 -29.46
N GLU A 611 -8.40 1.83 -30.20
CA GLU A 611 -8.37 2.65 -31.41
C GLU A 611 -8.07 4.11 -31.08
N ASP A 612 -7.53 4.84 -32.05
CA ASP A 612 -7.28 6.28 -31.92
C ASP A 612 -8.59 6.98 -31.49
N TYR A 613 -8.50 7.84 -30.50
CA TYR A 613 -9.66 8.54 -29.95
C TYR A 613 -9.56 10.04 -30.17
N THR A 614 -10.60 10.63 -30.79
CA THR A 614 -10.78 12.08 -30.89
C THR A 614 -11.88 12.51 -29.93
N ALA A 615 -11.57 13.43 -29.03
CA ALA A 615 -12.43 13.86 -27.93
C ALA A 615 -13.54 14.83 -28.41
N THR A 616 -14.49 14.33 -29.20
CA THR A 616 -15.60 15.14 -29.74
C THR A 616 -16.66 15.47 -28.70
N TYR A 617 -16.79 14.65 -27.67
CA TYR A 617 -17.78 14.79 -26.58
C TYR A 617 -17.23 15.53 -25.35
N ALA A 618 -15.94 15.83 -25.31
CA ALA A 618 -15.34 16.57 -24.20
C ALA A 618 -15.96 17.96 -24.06
N ARG A 619 -15.88 18.50 -22.83
CA ARG A 619 -16.38 19.86 -22.50
C ARG A 619 -15.66 20.94 -23.34
N GLU A 620 -16.39 21.97 -23.76
CA GLU A 620 -15.81 23.16 -24.42
C GLU A 620 -14.91 23.95 -23.47
N THR A 621 -15.28 23.99 -22.21
CA THR A 621 -14.55 24.69 -21.16
C THR A 621 -14.31 23.72 -20.02
N SER A 622 -13.05 23.66 -19.53
CA SER A 622 -12.72 22.91 -18.31
C SER A 622 -13.42 23.51 -17.09
N ILE A 623 -13.69 22.68 -16.08
CA ILE A 623 -14.31 23.11 -14.82
C ILE A 623 -13.32 23.96 -14.03
N ALA A 624 -12.08 23.48 -13.94
CA ALA A 624 -11.00 24.20 -13.27
C ALA A 624 -9.84 24.48 -14.23
N GLY A 625 -8.94 25.38 -13.85
CA GLY A 625 -7.77 25.66 -14.65
C GLY A 625 -6.92 26.79 -14.09
N GLY A 626 -5.78 26.99 -14.76
CA GLY A 626 -4.79 27.97 -14.39
C GLY A 626 -3.61 27.39 -13.60
N ASP A 627 -2.44 27.85 -13.97
CA ASP A 627 -1.16 27.51 -13.35
C ASP A 627 -0.18 28.68 -13.62
N PRO A 628 0.79 28.99 -12.73
CA PRO A 628 1.81 30.00 -12.99
C PRO A 628 2.61 29.82 -14.30
N TYR A 629 2.69 28.58 -14.77
CA TYR A 629 3.38 28.23 -16.03
C TYR A 629 2.44 28.17 -17.25
N GLU A 630 1.15 28.54 -17.10
CA GLU A 630 0.15 28.62 -18.16
C GLU A 630 -0.29 30.09 -18.36
N ASP A 631 -0.53 30.47 -19.61
CA ASP A 631 -1.07 31.78 -20.00
C ASP A 631 -2.58 31.74 -20.32
N PHE A 632 -3.25 30.65 -19.91
CA PHE A 632 -4.66 30.37 -20.10
C PHE A 632 -5.26 29.69 -18.87
N THR A 633 -6.58 29.65 -18.78
CA THR A 633 -7.32 28.90 -17.75
C THR A 633 -8.13 27.75 -18.32
N ASN A 634 -8.53 27.81 -19.59
CA ASN A 634 -9.29 26.71 -20.19
C ASN A 634 -8.39 25.54 -20.60
N ARG A 635 -8.49 24.44 -19.88
CA ARG A 635 -7.73 23.20 -20.08
C ARG A 635 -8.45 22.17 -20.96
N THR A 636 -9.40 22.62 -21.80
CA THR A 636 -10.12 21.73 -22.69
C THR A 636 -9.19 21.00 -23.66
N TYR A 637 -9.52 19.75 -23.91
CA TYR A 637 -8.89 18.92 -24.95
C TYR A 637 -9.87 18.52 -26.05
N LYS A 638 -11.03 19.21 -26.12
CA LYS A 638 -12.05 18.93 -27.12
C LYS A 638 -11.51 18.99 -28.54
N GLY A 639 -11.85 17.98 -29.34
CA GLY A 639 -11.40 17.85 -30.73
C GLY A 639 -9.96 17.35 -30.90
N LYS A 640 -9.18 17.17 -29.83
CA LYS A 640 -7.83 16.58 -29.91
C LYS A 640 -7.89 15.06 -29.99
N THR A 641 -6.86 14.47 -30.57
CA THR A 641 -6.75 13.02 -30.79
C THR A 641 -5.59 12.45 -30.00
N VAL A 642 -5.83 11.31 -29.34
CA VAL A 642 -4.79 10.51 -28.67
C VAL A 642 -4.69 9.13 -29.31
N LYS A 643 -3.47 8.58 -29.26
CA LYS A 643 -3.17 7.21 -29.69
C LYS A 643 -2.83 6.34 -28.52
N THR A 644 -3.36 5.12 -28.51
CA THR A 644 -3.08 4.14 -27.48
C THR A 644 -1.78 3.39 -27.80
N SER A 645 -0.84 3.36 -26.85
CA SER A 645 0.49 2.78 -27.05
C SER A 645 0.48 1.26 -27.22
N ASN A 646 -0.56 0.58 -26.72
CA ASN A 646 -0.73 -0.87 -26.82
C ASN A 646 -1.93 -1.29 -27.70
N LYS A 647 -2.26 -0.53 -28.75
CA LYS A 647 -3.26 -0.92 -29.76
C LYS A 647 -2.99 -2.32 -30.34
N SER A 648 -1.73 -2.74 -30.44
CA SER A 648 -1.32 -4.09 -30.84
C SER A 648 -2.00 -5.22 -30.05
N HIS A 649 -2.46 -4.97 -28.82
CA HIS A 649 -3.19 -5.94 -28.00
C HIS A 649 -4.58 -6.24 -28.57
N MET A 650 -5.31 -5.22 -29.02
CA MET A 650 -6.57 -5.40 -29.75
C MET A 650 -6.34 -6.16 -31.08
N ASP A 651 -5.31 -5.75 -31.85
CA ASP A 651 -4.96 -6.41 -33.11
C ASP A 651 -4.60 -7.89 -32.87
N LEU A 652 -3.96 -8.21 -31.74
CA LEU A 652 -3.63 -9.58 -31.35
C LEU A 652 -4.90 -10.44 -31.17
N VAL A 653 -5.92 -9.92 -30.49
CA VAL A 653 -7.22 -10.61 -30.31
C VAL A 653 -7.88 -10.84 -31.67
N ARG A 654 -7.98 -9.81 -32.49
CA ARG A 654 -8.59 -9.87 -33.86
C ARG A 654 -7.86 -10.87 -34.78
N ASN A 655 -6.52 -10.82 -34.79
CA ASN A 655 -5.70 -11.71 -35.59
C ASN A 655 -5.78 -13.16 -35.11
N THR A 656 -5.82 -13.38 -33.80
CA THR A 656 -5.99 -14.72 -33.24
C THR A 656 -7.36 -15.31 -33.58
N ARG A 657 -8.44 -14.53 -33.45
CA ARG A 657 -9.78 -14.94 -33.93
C ARG A 657 -9.75 -15.37 -35.42
N LYS A 658 -9.14 -14.58 -36.28
CA LYS A 658 -9.00 -14.89 -37.69
C LYS A 658 -8.22 -16.19 -37.96
N ALA A 659 -7.15 -16.41 -37.21
CA ALA A 659 -6.30 -17.61 -37.31
C ALA A 659 -6.99 -18.88 -36.80
N MET A 660 -7.78 -18.75 -35.72
CA MET A 660 -8.50 -19.84 -35.06
C MET A 660 -9.79 -20.23 -35.80
N GLY A 661 -10.35 -19.35 -36.63
CA GLY A 661 -11.64 -19.57 -37.30
C GLY A 661 -12.78 -19.75 -36.32
N ASN A 662 -13.44 -20.91 -36.28
CA ASN A 662 -14.56 -21.22 -35.40
C ASN A 662 -14.11 -21.88 -34.06
N LYS A 663 -12.81 -22.08 -33.84
CA LYS A 663 -12.31 -22.64 -32.59
C LYS A 663 -12.34 -21.60 -31.48
N PRO A 664 -12.56 -22.01 -30.22
CA PRO A 664 -12.69 -21.06 -29.12
C PRO A 664 -11.47 -20.14 -28.94
N VAL A 665 -11.73 -18.88 -28.72
CA VAL A 665 -10.75 -17.85 -28.30
C VAL A 665 -11.16 -17.31 -26.96
N ILE A 666 -10.28 -17.45 -25.97
CA ILE A 666 -10.43 -16.96 -24.61
C ILE A 666 -9.52 -15.74 -24.48
N THR A 667 -10.05 -14.61 -24.10
CA THR A 667 -9.25 -13.40 -23.85
C THR A 667 -9.15 -13.15 -22.34
N VAL A 668 -7.92 -12.99 -21.86
CA VAL A 668 -7.59 -12.61 -20.49
C VAL A 668 -7.10 -11.18 -20.51
N VAL A 669 -7.81 -10.29 -19.83
CA VAL A 669 -7.45 -8.87 -19.72
C VAL A 669 -6.89 -8.59 -18.34
N ASN A 670 -5.63 -8.20 -18.27
CA ASN A 670 -5.09 -7.61 -17.05
C ASN A 670 -5.54 -6.15 -16.98
N ILE A 671 -6.40 -5.83 -16.01
CA ILE A 671 -7.11 -4.56 -15.95
C ILE A 671 -6.70 -3.76 -14.71
N SER A 672 -6.54 -2.46 -14.87
CA SER A 672 -6.22 -1.53 -13.77
C SER A 672 -7.27 -0.42 -13.59
N LYS A 673 -8.20 -0.28 -14.55
CA LYS A 673 -9.29 0.69 -14.58
C LYS A 673 -10.30 0.27 -15.65
N PRO A 674 -11.52 0.85 -15.70
CA PRO A 674 -12.51 0.55 -16.74
C PRO A 674 -11.97 0.67 -18.15
N MET A 675 -12.58 -0.05 -19.10
CA MET A 675 -12.23 0.04 -20.52
C MET A 675 -13.46 -0.18 -21.41
N VAL A 676 -13.37 0.31 -22.65
CA VAL A 676 -14.37 0.07 -23.70
C VAL A 676 -14.22 -1.34 -24.24
N MET A 677 -15.20 -2.20 -23.99
CA MET A 677 -15.16 -3.63 -24.32
C MET A 677 -15.53 -3.95 -25.77
N SER A 678 -16.23 -3.05 -26.47
CA SER A 678 -16.75 -3.27 -27.84
C SER A 678 -15.67 -3.60 -28.88
N GLU A 679 -14.41 -3.21 -28.62
CA GLU A 679 -13.31 -3.42 -29.57
C GLU A 679 -12.77 -4.85 -29.59
N ILE A 680 -13.01 -5.62 -28.52
CA ILE A 680 -12.51 -7.00 -28.36
C ILE A 680 -13.62 -8.04 -28.18
N GLU A 681 -14.77 -7.66 -27.61
CA GLU A 681 -15.84 -8.59 -27.20
C GLU A 681 -16.35 -9.47 -28.35
N GLY A 682 -16.58 -8.91 -29.50
CA GLY A 682 -17.06 -9.65 -30.68
C GLY A 682 -16.05 -10.63 -31.32
N TYR A 683 -14.80 -10.63 -30.86
CA TYR A 683 -13.72 -11.47 -31.40
C TYR A 683 -13.34 -12.62 -30.42
N THR A 684 -14.06 -12.76 -29.32
CA THR A 684 -13.73 -13.72 -28.26
C THR A 684 -14.97 -14.46 -27.77
N ASP A 685 -14.82 -15.72 -27.40
CA ASP A 685 -15.90 -16.57 -26.89
C ASP A 685 -16.00 -16.55 -25.36
N ALA A 686 -14.87 -16.30 -24.69
CA ALA A 686 -14.86 -16.08 -23.24
C ALA A 686 -13.91 -14.93 -22.87
N ILE A 687 -14.28 -14.17 -21.85
CA ILE A 687 -13.49 -13.04 -21.34
C ILE A 687 -13.30 -13.22 -19.82
N LEU A 688 -12.05 -13.22 -19.41
CA LEU A 688 -11.65 -13.16 -18.00
C LEU A 688 -10.94 -11.84 -17.73
N LEU A 689 -11.29 -11.20 -16.60
CA LEU A 689 -10.54 -10.06 -16.07
C LEU A 689 -9.67 -10.50 -14.92
N SER A 690 -8.44 -10.01 -14.90
CA SER A 690 -7.49 -10.22 -13.79
C SER A 690 -6.96 -8.89 -13.27
N PHE A 691 -6.63 -8.86 -11.97
CA PHE A 691 -6.23 -7.65 -11.24
C PHE A 691 -4.84 -7.80 -10.62
N GLY A 692 -3.85 -8.16 -11.45
CA GLY A 692 -2.50 -8.43 -10.97
C GLY A 692 -2.45 -9.73 -10.17
N VAL A 693 -2.76 -10.86 -10.80
CA VAL A 693 -2.72 -12.19 -10.20
C VAL A 693 -1.62 -13.05 -10.83
N GLN A 694 -1.25 -14.15 -10.17
CA GLN A 694 -0.38 -15.16 -10.77
C GLN A 694 -1.07 -15.83 -11.96
N ASN A 695 -0.36 -16.05 -13.07
CA ASN A 695 -0.92 -16.69 -14.26
C ASN A 695 -1.47 -18.09 -13.99
N GLN A 696 -0.94 -18.77 -12.98
CA GLN A 696 -1.43 -20.06 -12.52
C GLN A 696 -2.90 -19.98 -12.08
N ALA A 697 -3.30 -18.94 -11.34
CA ALA A 697 -4.68 -18.75 -10.91
C ALA A 697 -5.64 -18.61 -12.11
N ILE A 698 -5.19 -17.95 -13.18
CA ILE A 698 -5.95 -17.85 -14.44
C ILE A 698 -6.11 -19.22 -15.09
N LEU A 699 -5.05 -20.02 -15.13
CA LEU A 699 -5.08 -21.37 -15.69
C LEU A 699 -5.93 -22.32 -14.86
N ASP A 700 -5.97 -22.18 -13.54
CA ASP A 700 -6.87 -22.94 -12.66
C ASP A 700 -8.35 -22.67 -12.99
N ILE A 701 -8.71 -21.42 -13.26
CA ILE A 701 -10.06 -21.07 -13.72
C ILE A 701 -10.32 -21.66 -15.12
N ILE A 702 -9.44 -21.42 -16.09
CA ILE A 702 -9.64 -21.89 -17.48
C ILE A 702 -9.78 -23.41 -17.55
N SER A 703 -8.99 -24.15 -16.79
CA SER A 703 -9.03 -25.62 -16.75
C SER A 703 -10.25 -26.18 -16.00
N GLY A 704 -10.93 -25.35 -15.19
CA GLY A 704 -12.06 -25.77 -14.36
C GLY A 704 -11.64 -26.37 -13.03
N ALA A 705 -10.39 -26.20 -12.61
CA ALA A 705 -9.94 -26.58 -11.27
C ALA A 705 -10.63 -25.74 -10.19
N VAL A 706 -10.93 -24.47 -10.52
CA VAL A 706 -11.67 -23.54 -9.65
C VAL A 706 -12.75 -22.84 -10.47
N GLU A 707 -13.94 -22.65 -9.88
CA GLU A 707 -15.04 -21.89 -10.47
C GLU A 707 -14.77 -20.38 -10.31
N PRO A 708 -14.95 -19.54 -11.37
CA PRO A 708 -14.84 -18.11 -11.24
C PRO A 708 -15.95 -17.55 -10.34
N SER A 709 -15.62 -16.54 -9.52
CA SER A 709 -16.58 -15.95 -8.57
C SER A 709 -16.45 -14.45 -8.41
N GLY A 710 -15.53 -13.80 -9.10
CA GLY A 710 -15.34 -12.35 -9.05
C GLY A 710 -16.52 -11.59 -9.63
N LEU A 711 -16.72 -10.36 -9.15
CA LEU A 711 -17.75 -9.42 -9.57
C LEU A 711 -17.11 -8.06 -9.90
N LEU A 712 -17.65 -7.34 -10.87
CA LEU A 712 -17.15 -6.02 -11.27
C LEU A 712 -17.28 -4.99 -10.13
N PRO A 713 -16.18 -4.44 -9.61
CA PRO A 713 -16.23 -3.35 -8.63
C PRO A 713 -16.40 -1.96 -9.29
N MET A 714 -16.73 -1.94 -10.58
CA MET A 714 -16.83 -0.73 -11.40
C MET A 714 -17.67 -0.99 -12.65
N GLN A 715 -18.21 0.07 -13.23
CA GLN A 715 -18.90 0.02 -14.53
C GLN A 715 -17.90 -0.10 -15.69
N MET A 716 -18.26 -0.89 -16.72
CA MET A 716 -17.54 -0.89 -18.00
C MET A 716 -18.29 0.01 -19.01
N PRO A 717 -17.71 1.13 -19.44
CA PRO A 717 -18.40 2.09 -20.27
C PRO A 717 -18.78 1.52 -21.66
N SER A 718 -19.95 1.91 -22.17
CA SER A 718 -20.41 1.54 -23.50
C SER A 718 -19.53 2.14 -24.60
N SER A 719 -18.97 3.33 -24.36
CA SER A 719 -18.10 4.07 -25.29
C SER A 719 -17.40 5.23 -24.59
N MET A 720 -16.45 5.87 -25.25
CA MET A 720 -15.83 7.11 -24.77
C MET A 720 -16.81 8.27 -24.63
N LYS A 721 -17.99 8.22 -25.29
CA LYS A 721 -19.02 9.24 -25.14
C LYS A 721 -19.51 9.30 -23.69
N THR A 722 -19.93 8.19 -23.11
CA THR A 722 -20.41 8.17 -21.72
C THR A 722 -19.31 8.53 -20.71
N VAL A 723 -18.05 8.20 -21.02
CA VAL A 723 -16.88 8.60 -20.20
C VAL A 723 -16.70 10.12 -20.17
N GLU A 724 -16.95 10.81 -21.29
CA GLU A 724 -16.82 12.28 -21.35
C GLU A 724 -18.06 13.02 -20.78
N GLU A 725 -19.21 12.37 -20.79
CA GLU A 725 -20.49 12.95 -20.32
C GLU A 725 -20.75 12.71 -18.83
N GLN A 726 -20.03 11.77 -18.19
CA GLN A 726 -20.12 11.48 -16.75
C GLN A 726 -19.64 12.66 -15.90
N PHE A 727 -20.06 12.68 -14.64
CA PHE A 727 -19.57 13.63 -13.63
C PHE A 727 -18.45 12.98 -12.80
N GLU A 728 -17.29 13.60 -12.74
CA GLU A 728 -16.09 13.04 -12.13
C GLU A 728 -16.29 12.62 -10.65
N ASP A 729 -17.23 13.24 -9.94
CA ASP A 729 -17.51 12.99 -8.52
C ASP A 729 -18.72 12.07 -8.27
N VAL A 730 -19.41 11.61 -9.32
CA VAL A 730 -20.63 10.81 -9.19
C VAL A 730 -20.33 9.34 -9.49
N PRO A 731 -20.59 8.41 -8.56
CA PRO A 731 -20.39 6.99 -8.80
C PRO A 731 -21.49 6.43 -9.71
N ARG A 732 -21.12 5.48 -10.56
CA ARG A 732 -22.05 4.64 -11.34
C ARG A 732 -23.01 5.44 -12.23
N ASP A 733 -22.54 6.49 -12.89
CA ASP A 733 -23.33 7.36 -13.76
C ASP A 733 -23.05 7.18 -15.25
N MET A 734 -22.33 6.15 -15.66
CA MET A 734 -22.04 5.83 -17.06
C MET A 734 -23.07 4.85 -17.65
N ASP A 735 -23.33 5.00 -18.96
CA ASP A 735 -23.99 3.94 -19.74
C ASP A 735 -23.02 2.75 -19.90
N CYS A 736 -23.45 1.57 -19.42
CA CYS A 736 -22.62 0.36 -19.43
C CYS A 736 -22.64 -0.35 -20.78
N TYR A 737 -21.54 -1.03 -21.12
CA TYR A 737 -21.46 -1.91 -22.29
C TYR A 737 -22.42 -3.10 -22.15
N LYS A 738 -23.13 -3.40 -23.23
CA LYS A 738 -23.99 -4.58 -23.36
C LYS A 738 -23.38 -5.52 -24.40
N ASP A 739 -23.12 -6.77 -24.04
CA ASP A 739 -22.55 -7.77 -24.93
C ASP A 739 -23.59 -8.38 -25.91
N ALA A 740 -23.11 -9.23 -26.84
CA ALA A 740 -23.94 -9.90 -27.81
C ALA A 740 -24.93 -10.91 -27.18
N ASP A 741 -24.64 -11.43 -26.02
CA ASP A 741 -25.49 -12.38 -25.28
C ASP A 741 -26.54 -11.64 -24.41
N GLY A 742 -26.49 -10.30 -24.38
CA GLY A 742 -27.43 -9.44 -23.67
C GLY A 742 -27.03 -9.08 -22.26
N ASN A 743 -25.86 -9.46 -21.79
CA ASN A 743 -25.34 -9.10 -20.48
C ASN A 743 -24.87 -7.64 -20.45
N VAL A 744 -25.18 -6.93 -19.37
CA VAL A 744 -24.71 -5.56 -19.14
C VAL A 744 -23.54 -5.60 -18.16
N TYR A 745 -22.40 -5.06 -18.58
CA TYR A 745 -21.17 -5.05 -17.76
C TYR A 745 -21.20 -3.88 -16.77
N ASP A 746 -22.17 -3.96 -15.87
CA ASP A 746 -22.41 -2.99 -14.81
C ASP A 746 -21.72 -3.43 -13.49
N PHE A 747 -21.68 -2.53 -12.51
CA PHE A 747 -21.25 -2.86 -11.16
C PHE A 747 -21.95 -4.11 -10.61
N ALA A 748 -21.19 -4.96 -9.89
CA ALA A 748 -21.62 -6.25 -9.36
C ALA A 748 -21.96 -7.33 -10.42
N PHE A 749 -21.57 -7.13 -11.69
CA PHE A 749 -21.72 -8.15 -12.71
C PHE A 749 -20.54 -9.14 -12.69
N GLY A 750 -20.83 -10.41 -12.86
CA GLY A 750 -19.87 -11.50 -13.06
C GLY A 750 -20.60 -12.81 -13.35
N MET A 751 -19.88 -13.79 -13.89
CA MET A 751 -20.43 -15.10 -14.24
C MET A 751 -19.66 -16.24 -13.57
N ASN A 752 -20.34 -17.33 -13.29
CA ASN A 752 -19.77 -18.63 -12.96
C ASN A 752 -20.19 -19.68 -14.00
N TRP A 753 -19.93 -20.96 -13.74
CA TRP A 753 -20.30 -22.03 -14.69
C TRP A 753 -21.81 -22.19 -14.92
N LYS A 754 -22.64 -21.58 -14.05
CA LYS A 754 -24.12 -21.63 -14.14
C LYS A 754 -24.71 -20.41 -14.83
N GLY A 755 -23.90 -19.41 -15.15
CA GLY A 755 -24.32 -18.15 -15.75
C GLY A 755 -24.05 -16.96 -14.85
N VAL A 756 -24.87 -15.91 -14.93
CA VAL A 756 -24.72 -14.68 -14.15
C VAL A 756 -24.85 -14.96 -12.65
N ILE A 757 -23.90 -14.46 -11.88
CA ILE A 757 -23.90 -14.59 -10.41
C ILE A 757 -24.97 -13.65 -9.83
N ASN A 758 -25.89 -14.23 -9.04
CA ASN A 758 -26.90 -13.53 -8.27
C ASN A 758 -26.93 -14.17 -6.87
N ASP A 759 -26.03 -13.77 -6.02
CA ASP A 759 -25.91 -14.26 -4.64
C ASP A 759 -26.04 -13.10 -3.63
N SER A 760 -25.89 -13.41 -2.34
CA SER A 760 -26.03 -12.42 -1.26
C SER A 760 -25.06 -11.24 -1.37
N ARG A 761 -23.94 -11.38 -2.06
CA ARG A 761 -22.99 -10.29 -2.31
C ARG A 761 -23.60 -9.27 -3.27
N VAL A 762 -24.19 -9.75 -4.37
CA VAL A 762 -24.90 -8.92 -5.33
C VAL A 762 -26.11 -8.25 -4.66
N GLU A 763 -26.90 -9.00 -3.87
CA GLU A 763 -28.07 -8.46 -3.16
C GLU A 763 -27.70 -7.34 -2.17
N LYS A 764 -26.52 -7.43 -1.57
CA LYS A 764 -26.05 -6.46 -0.57
C LYS A 764 -25.70 -5.10 -1.17
N TYR A 765 -25.04 -5.09 -2.34
CA TYR A 765 -24.42 -3.87 -2.88
C TYR A 765 -25.08 -3.34 -4.16
N LYS A 766 -25.96 -4.10 -4.82
CA LYS A 766 -26.66 -3.70 -6.03
C LYS A 766 -28.06 -3.19 -5.72
#